data_4cf77130931f3c18bbfad7c7eae2de00
#
_entry.id   4cf77130931f3c18bbfad7c7eae2de00
#
_cell.length_a   1.000
_cell.length_b   1.000
_cell.length_c   1.000
_cell.angle_alpha   90.00
_cell.angle_beta   90.00
_cell.angle_gamma   90.00
#
_symmetry.space_group_name_H-M   'P 1'
#
loop_
_entity.id
_entity.type
_entity.pdbx_description
1 polymer ?
#
loop_
_entity_poly.entity_id
_entity_poly.type
_entity_poly.pdbx_seq_one_letter_code
_entity_poly.pdbx_strand_id
1 'polypeptide(L)'
;MDARFDSSVYEAARGAGELYEDFALFMERFHVSGFARLGVELGCEALTLGLVGLVFMLVLAGSAFQMTQSEDWLKQAELAITFLDRYGNEVGRRGIRHDDAVPVDQYPDYVVKAVLATEDRRFYEHFGIDVVGTLRALTVNARSTGVVQGGSSLTQQLAKNLFLSNERTYTRKINEAFLALWLEHHLTKREILQLYLDRAYMGGGAFGIQAAAEFYFGKSIRDVTLPEAAMLAGLFKAPTKYAPHKNLPAARARANDVLRNLVAAGFMTESQIMPALRSPATPVQRPDEISGDWYLDYAYTEVRKLASEGKFGDNRVLIVRTALDPNVQKQAEDVIEKNLREQGRGYHVKQSAMVAMETDGAVRAIVGGRDYGASQFNRATDAIRQPGSSFKPYVYLTALMSGKYKPTTMVTDSPVCIGNYCVHNYSGGYAGSLPLSMALAKSLNTIAIKLSIAIGNGDSRVGRKKIMETCRKLGITTPLEDTPSLPVGQSGVLLMEHATAYAAFANGGKRTFAHSTIEARNSQGELIYTHDRDGPKQMQVLPQDKVIELATMMKRVVDEGTAKRAQLPGIDVIGKTGTTNGYKDAWFCGYTGVMGGCVWYGNDDNEPMNNMTGGALPAGTWHDVIAYALQGVPVTPIVGLRPPTPVAGAPAAAVSAEPGQPQRPGMLSKAALQAIEAIQSKLRALDAKPAAPAPAQKQGAASPVPAQAPTKAPAAVAAGATR
;
A
#
# COMPACT_ATOMS: atom_id res chain seq x y z
N MET A 1 -38.68 -20.50 8.37
CA MET A 1 -37.79 -20.95 7.29
C MET A 1 -36.95 -22.17 7.67
N ASP A 2 -36.71 -22.38 8.95
CA ASP A 2 -35.80 -23.43 9.42
C ASP A 2 -36.30 -24.88 9.32
N ALA A 3 -37.60 -25.10 9.49
CA ALA A 3 -38.17 -26.48 9.47
C ALA A 3 -38.20 -27.11 8.04
N ARG A 4 -38.17 -26.32 6.96
CA ARG A 4 -38.11 -26.85 5.59
C ARG A 4 -36.70 -27.17 5.14
N PHE A 5 -35.71 -26.46 5.71
CA PHE A 5 -34.30 -26.72 5.44
C PHE A 5 -33.83 -28.02 6.12
N ASP A 6 -34.29 -28.27 7.34
CA ASP A 6 -33.99 -29.49 8.09
C ASP A 6 -34.61 -30.74 7.44
N SER A 7 -35.83 -30.65 6.90
CA SER A 7 -36.46 -31.78 6.20
C SER A 7 -35.77 -32.10 4.86
N SER A 8 -35.33 -31.08 4.12
CA SER A 8 -34.65 -31.29 2.83
C SER A 8 -33.23 -31.87 2.99
N VAL A 9 -32.51 -31.48 4.06
CA VAL A 9 -31.22 -32.07 4.41
C VAL A 9 -31.38 -33.50 4.89
N TYR A 10 -32.42 -33.80 5.69
CA TYR A 10 -32.71 -35.15 6.15
C TYR A 10 -33.14 -36.06 4.98
N GLU A 11 -33.99 -35.58 4.05
CA GLU A 11 -34.40 -36.34 2.84
C GLU A 11 -33.19 -36.57 1.91
N ALA A 12 -32.30 -35.60 1.75
CA ALA A 12 -31.08 -35.77 0.98
C ALA A 12 -30.11 -36.76 1.61
N ALA A 13 -29.95 -36.73 2.92
CA ALA A 13 -29.14 -37.70 3.67
C ALA A 13 -29.72 -39.11 3.61
N ARG A 14 -31.04 -39.25 3.68
CA ARG A 14 -31.72 -40.52 3.53
C ARG A 14 -31.60 -41.07 2.10
N GLY A 15 -31.81 -40.25 1.10
CA GLY A 15 -31.64 -40.64 -0.31
C GLY A 15 -30.17 -41.04 -0.62
N ALA A 16 -29.18 -40.38 -0.01
CA ALA A 16 -27.78 -40.77 -0.11
C ALA A 16 -27.52 -42.14 0.57
N GLY A 17 -28.16 -42.41 1.69
CA GLY A 17 -28.11 -43.72 2.36
C GLY A 17 -28.69 -44.87 1.51
N GLU A 18 -29.89 -44.64 0.93
CA GLU A 18 -30.53 -45.60 0.01
C GLU A 18 -29.69 -45.85 -1.25
N LEU A 19 -29.09 -44.82 -1.84
CA LEU A 19 -28.14 -44.97 -2.96
C LEU A 19 -26.87 -45.77 -2.57
N TYR A 20 -26.40 -45.60 -1.35
CA TYR A 20 -25.24 -46.37 -0.86
C TYR A 20 -25.59 -47.84 -0.64
N GLU A 21 -26.78 -48.17 -0.09
CA GLU A 21 -27.26 -49.53 0.08
C GLU A 21 -27.48 -50.21 -1.27
N ASP A 22 -28.10 -49.53 -2.25
CA ASP A 22 -28.26 -50.03 -3.61
C ASP A 22 -26.91 -50.28 -4.32
N PHE A 23 -25.95 -49.41 -4.08
CA PHE A 23 -24.58 -49.60 -4.60
C PHE A 23 -23.87 -50.77 -3.92
N ALA A 24 -24.01 -50.94 -2.61
CA ALA A 24 -23.46 -52.04 -1.87
C ALA A 24 -24.05 -53.39 -2.36
N LEU A 25 -25.37 -53.44 -2.57
CA LEU A 25 -26.06 -54.61 -3.15
C LEU A 25 -25.63 -54.87 -4.62
N PHE A 26 -25.39 -53.83 -5.40
CA PHE A 26 -24.83 -53.97 -6.76
C PHE A 26 -23.41 -54.56 -6.73
N MET A 27 -22.57 -54.12 -5.77
CA MET A 27 -21.22 -54.62 -5.61
C MET A 27 -21.14 -56.05 -5.10
N GLU A 28 -22.12 -56.50 -4.30
CA GLU A 28 -22.25 -57.92 -3.88
C GLU A 28 -22.44 -58.87 -5.07
N ARG A 29 -23.09 -58.42 -6.17
CA ARG A 29 -23.22 -59.20 -7.41
C ARG A 29 -21.92 -59.55 -8.09
N PHE A 30 -20.86 -58.78 -7.87
CA PHE A 30 -19.55 -59.02 -8.47
C PHE A 30 -18.64 -59.93 -7.64
N HIS A 31 -19.13 -60.49 -6.51
CA HIS A 31 -18.34 -61.34 -5.60
C HIS A 31 -16.99 -60.76 -5.20
N VAL A 32 -16.91 -59.42 -5.05
CA VAL A 32 -15.68 -58.74 -4.63
C VAL A 32 -15.50 -58.97 -3.13
N SER A 33 -14.49 -59.76 -2.74
CA SER A 33 -14.18 -60.15 -1.38
C SER A 33 -12.73 -59.84 -1.01
N GLY A 34 -12.41 -59.81 0.27
CA GLY A 34 -11.05 -59.61 0.78
C GLY A 34 -10.47 -58.24 0.45
N PHE A 35 -9.20 -58.16 0.08
CA PHE A 35 -8.49 -56.92 -0.23
C PHE A 35 -9.08 -56.14 -1.40
N ALA A 36 -9.71 -56.81 -2.37
CA ALA A 36 -10.35 -56.16 -3.50
C ALA A 36 -11.56 -55.33 -3.06
N ARG A 37 -12.37 -55.84 -2.12
CA ARG A 37 -13.51 -55.13 -1.50
C ARG A 37 -13.01 -53.88 -0.78
N LEU A 38 -11.97 -53.98 0.06
CA LEU A 38 -11.34 -52.86 0.74
C LEU A 38 -10.86 -51.78 -0.25
N GLY A 39 -10.27 -52.20 -1.38
CA GLY A 39 -9.83 -51.25 -2.44
C GLY A 39 -10.98 -50.52 -3.10
N VAL A 40 -12.12 -51.19 -3.33
CA VAL A 40 -13.32 -50.52 -3.89
C VAL A 40 -13.98 -49.59 -2.86
N GLU A 41 -14.12 -50.01 -1.61
CA GLU A 41 -14.68 -49.18 -0.54
C GLU A 41 -13.84 -47.91 -0.33
N LEU A 42 -12.52 -48.04 -0.21
CA LEU A 42 -11.60 -46.90 -0.12
C LEU A 42 -11.67 -46.01 -1.37
N GLY A 43 -11.84 -46.58 -2.56
CA GLY A 43 -12.02 -45.83 -3.80
C GLY A 43 -13.32 -45.03 -3.84
N CYS A 44 -14.43 -45.61 -3.36
CA CYS A 44 -15.72 -44.93 -3.29
C CYS A 44 -15.74 -43.82 -2.23
N GLU A 45 -15.14 -44.08 -1.06
CA GLU A 45 -15.00 -43.03 -0.02
C GLU A 45 -14.12 -41.87 -0.52
N ALA A 46 -13.02 -42.18 -1.18
CA ALA A 46 -12.15 -41.17 -1.79
C ALA A 46 -12.88 -40.34 -2.85
N LEU A 47 -13.72 -40.99 -3.68
CA LEU A 47 -14.54 -40.31 -4.68
C LEU A 47 -15.60 -39.44 -4.03
N THR A 48 -16.30 -39.92 -3.01
CA THR A 48 -17.31 -39.17 -2.25
C THR A 48 -16.71 -37.94 -1.58
N LEU A 49 -15.60 -38.13 -0.85
CA LEU A 49 -14.85 -37.04 -0.24
C LEU A 49 -14.33 -36.04 -1.27
N GLY A 50 -13.88 -36.55 -2.44
CA GLY A 50 -13.45 -35.72 -3.56
C GLY A 50 -14.57 -34.86 -4.11
N LEU A 51 -15.77 -35.43 -4.30
CA LEU A 51 -16.95 -34.71 -4.79
C LEU A 51 -17.44 -33.66 -3.77
N VAL A 52 -17.52 -34.01 -2.49
CA VAL A 52 -17.88 -33.06 -1.41
C VAL A 52 -16.84 -31.93 -1.35
N GLY A 53 -15.55 -32.27 -1.43
CA GLY A 53 -14.47 -31.30 -1.48
C GLY A 53 -14.59 -30.38 -2.70
N LEU A 54 -14.94 -30.91 -3.87
CA LEU A 54 -15.15 -30.13 -5.10
C LEU A 54 -16.32 -29.16 -4.97
N VAL A 55 -17.46 -29.62 -4.44
CA VAL A 55 -18.63 -28.75 -4.21
C VAL A 55 -18.28 -27.63 -3.23
N PHE A 56 -17.60 -27.96 -2.15
CA PHE A 56 -17.14 -26.98 -1.19
C PHE A 56 -16.18 -25.95 -1.82
N MET A 57 -15.25 -26.42 -2.65
CA MET A 57 -14.34 -25.54 -3.41
C MET A 57 -15.08 -24.62 -4.36
N LEU A 58 -16.12 -25.13 -5.08
CA LEU A 58 -16.95 -24.32 -5.98
C LEU A 58 -17.76 -23.25 -5.26
N VAL A 59 -18.28 -23.56 -4.06
CA VAL A 59 -18.96 -22.58 -3.20
C VAL A 59 -17.99 -21.47 -2.77
N LEU A 60 -16.77 -21.83 -2.37
CA LEU A 60 -15.73 -20.86 -2.01
C LEU A 60 -15.25 -20.03 -3.20
N ALA A 61 -15.30 -20.57 -4.40
CA ALA A 61 -14.95 -19.87 -5.64
C ALA A 61 -16.08 -18.97 -6.18
N GLY A 62 -17.24 -18.91 -5.52
CA GLY A 62 -18.38 -18.09 -5.97
C GLY A 62 -18.02 -16.61 -6.17
N SER A 63 -17.15 -16.06 -5.36
CA SER A 63 -16.63 -14.69 -5.53
C SER A 63 -15.76 -14.54 -6.79
N ALA A 64 -15.00 -15.56 -7.17
CA ALA A 64 -14.21 -15.54 -8.40
C ALA A 64 -15.10 -15.50 -9.64
N PHE A 65 -16.21 -16.26 -9.65
CA PHE A 65 -17.19 -16.22 -10.75
C PHE A 65 -17.84 -14.84 -10.89
N GLN A 66 -18.12 -14.14 -9.78
CA GLN A 66 -18.65 -12.77 -9.86
C GLN A 66 -17.66 -11.80 -10.49
N MET A 67 -16.36 -11.96 -10.23
CA MET A 67 -15.30 -11.12 -10.81
C MET A 67 -15.14 -11.31 -12.31
N THR A 68 -15.48 -12.50 -12.84
CA THR A 68 -15.35 -12.83 -14.27
C THR A 68 -16.59 -12.48 -15.10
N GLN A 69 -17.71 -12.13 -14.47
CA GLN A 69 -18.96 -11.79 -15.17
C GLN A 69 -18.94 -10.41 -15.84
N SER A 70 -18.01 -9.53 -15.51
CA SER A 70 -17.85 -8.28 -16.24
C SER A 70 -17.09 -8.53 -17.54
N GLU A 71 -17.76 -8.44 -18.69
CA GLU A 71 -17.13 -8.53 -20.02
C GLU A 71 -16.05 -7.47 -20.25
N ASP A 72 -15.93 -6.48 -19.34
CA ASP A 72 -15.07 -5.31 -19.46
C ASP A 72 -13.76 -5.40 -18.66
N TRP A 73 -13.39 -6.56 -18.10
CA TRP A 73 -12.16 -6.66 -17.29
C TRP A 73 -10.87 -6.30 -18.07
N LEU A 74 -10.81 -6.61 -19.38
CA LEU A 74 -9.72 -6.17 -20.27
C LEU A 74 -9.83 -4.68 -20.58
N LYS A 75 -11.02 -4.15 -20.88
CA LYS A 75 -11.24 -2.74 -21.19
C LYS A 75 -11.06 -1.82 -19.97
N GLN A 76 -11.45 -2.27 -18.77
CA GLN A 76 -11.14 -1.55 -17.52
C GLN A 76 -9.63 -1.54 -17.22
N ALA A 77 -8.88 -2.45 -17.81
CA ALA A 77 -7.42 -2.52 -17.72
C ALA A 77 -6.69 -1.55 -18.67
N GLU A 78 -7.40 -0.83 -19.55
CA GLU A 78 -6.82 0.01 -20.62
C GLU A 78 -6.54 1.46 -20.22
N LEU A 79 -6.79 1.86 -18.96
CA LEU A 79 -6.41 3.20 -18.50
C LEU A 79 -4.90 3.28 -18.33
N ALA A 80 -4.25 4.10 -19.15
CA ALA A 80 -2.84 4.47 -18.98
C ALA A 80 -2.76 5.82 -18.27
N ILE A 81 -2.20 5.85 -17.08
CA ILE A 81 -2.17 7.05 -16.25
C ILE A 81 -0.74 7.39 -15.88
N THR A 82 -0.31 8.60 -16.22
CA THR A 82 0.89 9.22 -15.69
C THR A 82 0.48 10.07 -14.49
N PHE A 83 1.02 9.75 -13.32
CA PHE A 83 0.78 10.51 -12.10
C PHE A 83 1.87 11.55 -11.87
N LEU A 84 1.43 12.76 -11.57
CA LEU A 84 2.27 13.85 -11.13
C LEU A 84 2.02 14.12 -9.64
N ASP A 85 3.04 14.58 -8.92
CA ASP A 85 2.87 15.08 -7.57
C ASP A 85 2.09 16.42 -7.56
N ARG A 86 1.86 16.98 -6.37
CA ARG A 86 1.19 18.28 -6.24
C ARG A 86 1.94 19.43 -6.93
N TYR A 87 3.22 19.28 -7.18
CA TYR A 87 4.10 20.29 -7.80
C TYR A 87 4.23 20.12 -9.32
N GLY A 88 3.70 19.01 -9.88
CA GLY A 88 3.70 18.70 -11.30
C GLY A 88 4.88 17.85 -11.78
N ASN A 89 5.67 17.27 -10.88
CA ASN A 89 6.71 16.32 -11.22
C ASN A 89 6.12 14.91 -11.37
N GLU A 90 6.60 14.13 -12.35
CA GLU A 90 6.18 12.74 -12.52
C GLU A 90 6.66 11.88 -11.34
N VAL A 91 5.74 11.13 -10.74
CA VAL A 91 6.01 10.24 -9.61
C VAL A 91 5.76 8.78 -9.94
N GLY A 92 5.18 8.49 -11.08
CA GLY A 92 5.01 7.13 -11.56
C GLY A 92 3.87 6.97 -12.53
N ARG A 93 3.71 5.74 -13.03
CA ARG A 93 2.70 5.38 -14.01
C ARG A 93 1.93 4.16 -13.54
N ARG A 94 0.66 4.07 -13.92
CA ARG A 94 -0.19 2.89 -13.69
C ARG A 94 -1.03 2.61 -14.94
N GLY A 95 -1.31 1.33 -15.17
CA GLY A 95 -2.00 0.89 -16.38
C GLY A 95 -1.04 0.67 -17.54
N ILE A 96 -1.58 0.18 -18.66
CA ILE A 96 -0.79 -0.17 -19.84
C ILE A 96 -1.17 0.79 -20.96
N ARG A 97 -0.16 1.42 -21.55
CA ARG A 97 -0.30 2.06 -22.82
C ARG A 97 -0.06 0.99 -23.89
N HIS A 98 -1.07 0.65 -24.68
CA HIS A 98 -0.93 -0.33 -25.77
C HIS A 98 0.22 0.00 -26.74
N ASP A 99 0.51 1.29 -26.89
CA ASP A 99 1.55 1.76 -27.80
C ASP A 99 2.99 1.61 -27.23
N ASP A 100 3.15 1.44 -25.92
CA ASP A 100 4.47 1.28 -25.28
C ASP A 100 4.79 -0.19 -24.93
N ALA A 101 3.80 -1.10 -25.02
CA ALA A 101 4.01 -2.52 -24.77
C ALA A 101 4.82 -3.15 -25.90
N VAL A 102 6.03 -3.60 -25.61
CA VAL A 102 6.83 -4.38 -26.55
C VAL A 102 6.21 -5.78 -26.62
N PRO A 103 5.80 -6.27 -27.81
CA PRO A 103 5.32 -7.65 -27.96
C PRO A 103 6.40 -8.65 -27.50
N VAL A 104 5.99 -9.71 -26.82
CA VAL A 104 6.89 -10.72 -26.27
C VAL A 104 7.77 -11.39 -27.34
N ASP A 105 7.31 -11.42 -28.59
CA ASP A 105 8.08 -11.95 -29.74
C ASP A 105 9.28 -11.08 -30.12
N GLN A 106 9.29 -9.83 -29.68
CA GLN A 106 10.37 -8.90 -29.92
C GLN A 106 11.39 -8.90 -28.77
N TYR A 107 11.15 -9.70 -27.72
CA TYR A 107 12.10 -9.86 -26.64
C TYR A 107 13.23 -10.79 -27.08
N PRO A 108 14.47 -10.55 -26.65
CA PRO A 108 15.51 -11.55 -26.77
C PRO A 108 15.05 -12.85 -26.11
N ASP A 109 15.25 -13.99 -26.79
CA ASP A 109 14.78 -15.31 -26.36
C ASP A 109 15.23 -15.66 -24.93
N TYR A 110 16.43 -15.25 -24.54
CA TYR A 110 16.94 -15.45 -23.19
C TYR A 110 16.19 -14.68 -22.10
N VAL A 111 15.47 -13.61 -22.41
CA VAL A 111 14.62 -12.89 -21.45
C VAL A 111 13.45 -13.76 -21.02
N VAL A 112 12.72 -14.29 -22.01
CA VAL A 112 11.59 -15.19 -21.76
C VAL A 112 12.06 -16.45 -21.04
N LYS A 113 13.15 -17.07 -21.52
CA LYS A 113 13.74 -18.25 -20.90
C LYS A 113 14.17 -18.00 -19.44
N ALA A 114 14.75 -16.84 -19.12
CA ALA A 114 15.16 -16.49 -17.75
C ALA A 114 13.97 -16.43 -16.79
N VAL A 115 12.88 -15.82 -17.24
CA VAL A 115 11.62 -15.75 -16.45
C VAL A 115 11.04 -17.13 -16.27
N LEU A 116 10.86 -17.91 -17.36
CA LEU A 116 10.28 -19.25 -17.30
C LEU A 116 11.14 -20.21 -16.48
N ALA A 117 12.46 -20.21 -16.64
CA ALA A 117 13.37 -21.05 -15.87
C ALA A 117 13.29 -20.80 -14.36
N THR A 118 12.89 -19.58 -13.98
CA THR A 118 12.87 -19.16 -12.58
C THR A 118 11.50 -19.27 -11.94
N GLU A 119 10.44 -18.89 -12.66
CA GLU A 119 9.09 -18.81 -12.13
C GLU A 119 8.23 -20.03 -12.46
N ASP A 120 8.33 -20.55 -13.71
CA ASP A 120 7.47 -21.64 -14.16
C ASP A 120 8.08 -22.40 -15.35
N ARG A 121 8.95 -23.37 -15.06
CA ARG A 121 9.70 -24.12 -16.10
C ARG A 121 8.82 -24.90 -17.06
N ARG A 122 7.62 -25.29 -16.62
CA ARG A 122 6.68 -26.11 -17.36
C ARG A 122 5.45 -25.33 -17.82
N PHE A 123 5.56 -24.01 -17.91
CA PHE A 123 4.47 -23.09 -18.25
C PHE A 123 3.65 -23.56 -19.46
N TYR A 124 4.31 -24.06 -20.49
CA TYR A 124 3.65 -24.55 -21.72
C TYR A 124 3.10 -25.98 -21.60
N GLU A 125 3.36 -26.70 -20.51
CA GLU A 125 3.00 -28.12 -20.33
C GLU A 125 1.77 -28.34 -19.45
N HIS A 126 1.32 -27.32 -18.71
CA HIS A 126 0.17 -27.41 -17.81
C HIS A 126 -0.91 -26.37 -18.17
N PHE A 127 -2.13 -26.60 -17.68
CA PHE A 127 -3.27 -25.72 -17.88
C PHE A 127 -3.56 -24.93 -16.57
N GLY A 128 -2.91 -23.80 -16.40
CA GLY A 128 -3.08 -22.86 -15.29
C GLY A 128 -2.50 -23.31 -13.95
N ILE A 129 -2.51 -24.57 -13.62
CA ILE A 129 -2.02 -25.13 -12.36
C ILE A 129 -0.95 -26.20 -12.64
N ASP A 130 0.26 -26.01 -12.13
CA ASP A 130 1.32 -27.02 -12.16
C ASP A 130 1.22 -27.96 -10.96
N VAL A 131 0.44 -29.02 -11.07
CA VAL A 131 0.25 -30.02 -10.00
C VAL A 131 1.57 -30.70 -9.64
N VAL A 132 2.37 -31.08 -10.63
CA VAL A 132 3.67 -31.75 -10.42
C VAL A 132 4.68 -30.82 -9.77
N GLY A 133 4.75 -29.58 -10.22
CA GLY A 133 5.58 -28.55 -9.60
C GLY A 133 5.17 -28.24 -8.15
N THR A 134 3.86 -28.20 -7.89
CA THR A 134 3.31 -27.98 -6.53
C THR A 134 3.69 -29.15 -5.60
N LEU A 135 3.52 -30.40 -6.04
CA LEU A 135 3.94 -31.59 -5.26
C LEU A 135 5.45 -31.62 -4.99
N ARG A 136 6.25 -31.27 -6.00
CA ARG A 136 7.70 -31.14 -5.83
C ARG A 136 8.05 -30.05 -4.82
N ALA A 137 7.42 -28.86 -4.91
CA ALA A 137 7.64 -27.77 -3.96
C ALA A 137 7.25 -28.17 -2.53
N LEU A 138 6.14 -28.89 -2.35
CA LEU A 138 5.72 -29.43 -1.05
C LEU A 138 6.76 -30.38 -0.46
N THR A 139 7.30 -31.31 -1.26
CA THR A 139 8.32 -32.27 -0.80
C THR A 139 9.65 -31.59 -0.44
N VAL A 140 10.05 -30.55 -1.19
CA VAL A 140 11.27 -29.77 -0.90
C VAL A 140 11.08 -28.95 0.37
N ASN A 141 9.93 -28.27 0.52
CA ASN A 141 9.63 -27.43 1.68
C ASN A 141 9.45 -28.28 2.96
N ALA A 142 8.90 -29.48 2.86
CA ALA A 142 8.78 -30.40 4.00
C ALA A 142 10.14 -30.92 4.53
N ARG A 143 11.18 -30.90 3.70
CA ARG A 143 12.55 -31.28 4.09
C ARG A 143 13.41 -30.12 4.54
N SER A 144 12.92 -28.88 4.43
CA SER A 144 13.62 -27.66 4.80
C SER A 144 12.94 -26.96 5.99
N THR A 145 13.69 -26.16 6.75
CA THR A 145 13.17 -25.38 7.90
C THR A 145 12.36 -24.14 7.49
N GLY A 146 11.90 -24.04 6.22
CA GLY A 146 11.15 -22.89 5.72
C GLY A 146 10.70 -23.06 4.27
N VAL A 147 9.92 -22.10 3.74
CA VAL A 147 9.50 -22.10 2.34
C VAL A 147 10.68 -21.75 1.43
N VAL A 148 11.27 -22.75 0.80
CA VAL A 148 12.43 -22.61 -0.11
C VAL A 148 11.98 -22.48 -1.55
N GLN A 149 10.91 -23.20 -1.96
CA GLN A 149 10.41 -23.21 -3.33
C GLN A 149 8.93 -22.84 -3.38
N GLY A 150 8.57 -21.88 -4.26
CA GLY A 150 7.18 -21.55 -4.59
C GLY A 150 6.54 -22.62 -5.46
N GLY A 151 5.27 -22.93 -5.21
CA GLY A 151 4.50 -23.91 -5.98
C GLY A 151 3.38 -23.28 -6.85
N SER A 152 3.32 -21.96 -6.98
CA SER A 152 2.32 -21.29 -7.82
C SER A 152 2.82 -21.14 -9.25
N SER A 153 1.96 -21.45 -10.23
CA SER A 153 2.26 -21.21 -11.64
C SER A 153 2.27 -19.74 -11.99
N LEU A 154 2.82 -19.40 -13.15
CA LEU A 154 2.82 -18.04 -13.70
C LEU A 154 1.40 -17.53 -13.91
N THR A 155 0.47 -18.37 -14.39
CA THR A 155 -0.95 -18.03 -14.56
C THR A 155 -1.64 -17.74 -13.23
N GLN A 156 -1.32 -18.49 -12.16
CA GLN A 156 -1.83 -18.20 -10.82
C GLN A 156 -1.30 -16.87 -10.29
N GLN A 157 -0.04 -16.53 -10.54
CA GLN A 157 0.52 -15.24 -10.18
C GLN A 157 -0.15 -14.10 -10.95
N LEU A 158 -0.42 -14.29 -12.24
CA LEU A 158 -1.17 -13.34 -13.07
C LEU A 158 -2.60 -13.14 -12.54
N ALA A 159 -3.31 -14.23 -12.26
CA ALA A 159 -4.66 -14.19 -11.70
C ALA A 159 -4.72 -13.40 -10.39
N LYS A 160 -3.73 -13.62 -9.51
CA LYS A 160 -3.58 -12.85 -8.29
C LYS A 160 -3.41 -11.35 -8.59
N ASN A 161 -2.55 -10.99 -9.52
CA ASN A 161 -2.23 -9.59 -9.83
C ASN A 161 -3.38 -8.86 -10.54
N LEU A 162 -4.24 -9.57 -11.27
CA LEU A 162 -5.36 -8.99 -12.02
C LEU A 162 -6.62 -8.81 -11.19
N PHE A 163 -6.95 -9.78 -10.32
CA PHE A 163 -8.30 -9.90 -9.76
C PHE A 163 -8.34 -9.92 -8.23
N LEU A 164 -7.23 -10.20 -7.55
CA LEU A 164 -7.27 -10.49 -6.11
C LEU A 164 -6.50 -9.46 -5.28
N SER A 165 -6.99 -9.25 -4.06
CA SER A 165 -6.26 -8.51 -3.05
C SER A 165 -5.05 -9.31 -2.54
N ASN A 166 -4.05 -8.61 -1.99
CA ASN A 166 -2.84 -9.26 -1.47
C ASN A 166 -3.00 -9.88 -0.07
N GLU A 167 -4.24 -10.14 0.37
CA GLU A 167 -4.50 -10.87 1.61
C GLU A 167 -4.00 -12.32 1.55
N ARG A 168 -3.50 -12.83 2.68
CA ARG A 168 -3.01 -14.22 2.79
C ARG A 168 -4.10 -15.10 3.41
N THR A 169 -5.13 -15.46 2.62
CA THR A 169 -6.23 -16.34 3.05
C THR A 169 -6.32 -17.59 2.18
N TYR A 170 -6.88 -18.67 2.72
CA TYR A 170 -7.14 -19.89 1.95
C TYR A 170 -8.16 -19.64 0.84
N THR A 171 -9.20 -18.85 1.12
CA THR A 171 -10.24 -18.47 0.14
C THR A 171 -9.62 -17.77 -1.06
N ARG A 172 -8.69 -16.82 -0.82
CA ARG A 172 -7.95 -16.16 -1.90
C ARG A 172 -7.14 -17.17 -2.72
N LYS A 173 -6.49 -18.16 -2.09
CA LYS A 173 -5.70 -19.16 -2.83
C LYS A 173 -6.56 -20.07 -3.69
N ILE A 174 -7.77 -20.38 -3.25
CA ILE A 174 -8.76 -21.13 -4.03
C ILE A 174 -9.22 -20.30 -5.22
N ASN A 175 -9.60 -19.05 -4.99
CA ASN A 175 -10.00 -18.12 -6.05
C ASN A 175 -8.88 -17.92 -7.09
N GLU A 176 -7.61 -17.82 -6.66
CA GLU A 176 -6.43 -17.75 -7.54
C GLU A 176 -6.36 -18.95 -8.47
N ALA A 177 -6.60 -20.15 -7.96
CA ALA A 177 -6.57 -21.37 -8.77
C ALA A 177 -7.71 -21.40 -9.83
N PHE A 178 -8.93 -21.04 -9.44
CA PHE A 178 -10.06 -20.95 -10.37
C PHE A 178 -9.88 -19.86 -11.42
N LEU A 179 -9.41 -18.69 -11.03
CA LEU A 179 -9.13 -17.59 -11.96
C LEU A 179 -7.99 -17.95 -12.92
N ALA A 180 -6.99 -18.71 -12.47
CA ALA A 180 -5.94 -19.21 -13.35
C ALA A 180 -6.50 -20.16 -14.42
N LEU A 181 -7.37 -21.09 -14.07
CA LEU A 181 -8.05 -21.97 -15.02
C LEU A 181 -8.95 -21.17 -15.99
N TRP A 182 -9.64 -20.17 -15.48
CA TRP A 182 -10.48 -19.30 -16.29
C TRP A 182 -9.65 -18.49 -17.30
N LEU A 183 -8.48 -17.94 -16.88
CA LEU A 183 -7.56 -17.24 -17.78
C LEU A 183 -7.06 -18.17 -18.90
N GLU A 184 -6.65 -19.40 -18.59
CA GLU A 184 -6.18 -20.38 -19.58
C GLU A 184 -7.27 -20.83 -20.56
N HIS A 185 -8.54 -20.74 -20.15
CA HIS A 185 -9.66 -21.01 -21.06
C HIS A 185 -9.90 -19.87 -22.05
N HIS A 186 -9.63 -18.61 -21.66
CA HIS A 186 -9.96 -17.42 -22.44
C HIS A 186 -8.77 -16.83 -23.20
N LEU A 187 -7.55 -17.12 -22.74
CA LEU A 187 -6.32 -16.55 -23.29
C LEU A 187 -5.34 -17.65 -23.70
N THR A 188 -4.60 -17.38 -24.75
CA THR A 188 -3.46 -18.21 -25.15
C THR A 188 -2.30 -18.08 -24.16
N LYS A 189 -1.43 -19.08 -24.09
CA LYS A 189 -0.19 -19.05 -23.31
C LYS A 189 0.65 -17.79 -23.58
N ARG A 190 0.68 -17.37 -24.82
CA ARG A 190 1.41 -16.18 -25.25
C ARG A 190 0.80 -14.89 -24.65
N GLU A 191 -0.52 -14.76 -24.69
CA GLU A 191 -1.23 -13.62 -24.10
C GLU A 191 -1.07 -13.58 -22.58
N ILE A 192 -1.15 -14.75 -21.92
CA ILE A 192 -0.90 -14.88 -20.48
C ILE A 192 0.51 -14.43 -20.14
N LEU A 193 1.51 -14.88 -20.90
CA LEU A 193 2.90 -14.50 -20.69
C LEU A 193 3.11 -12.98 -20.91
N GLN A 194 2.55 -12.43 -22.00
CA GLN A 194 2.58 -10.99 -22.29
C GLN A 194 2.00 -10.20 -21.11
N LEU A 195 0.78 -10.53 -20.69
CA LEU A 195 0.11 -9.85 -19.58
C LEU A 195 0.89 -9.95 -18.26
N TYR A 196 1.52 -11.09 -18.00
CA TYR A 196 2.35 -11.28 -16.83
C TYR A 196 3.58 -10.36 -16.85
N LEU A 197 4.30 -10.33 -17.98
CA LEU A 197 5.50 -9.54 -18.15
C LEU A 197 5.22 -8.03 -18.15
N ASP A 198 4.03 -7.62 -18.61
CA ASP A 198 3.63 -6.21 -18.65
C ASP A 198 3.12 -5.67 -17.31
N ARG A 199 2.65 -6.55 -16.39
CA ARG A 199 1.93 -6.10 -15.19
C ARG A 199 2.62 -6.38 -13.87
N ALA A 200 3.66 -7.21 -13.87
CA ALA A 200 4.37 -7.52 -12.64
C ALA A 200 5.08 -6.28 -12.08
N TYR A 201 4.96 -6.08 -10.77
CA TYR A 201 5.76 -5.06 -10.08
C TYR A 201 7.23 -5.49 -10.05
N MET A 202 8.12 -4.61 -10.48
CA MET A 202 9.54 -4.88 -10.65
C MET A 202 10.43 -4.09 -9.69
N GLY A 203 9.85 -3.39 -8.71
CA GLY A 203 10.58 -2.50 -7.80
C GLY A 203 10.82 -1.11 -8.41
N GLY A 204 11.13 -0.12 -7.53
CA GLY A 204 11.39 1.26 -7.98
C GLY A 204 10.21 1.94 -8.68
N GLY A 205 8.98 1.53 -8.37
CA GLY A 205 7.79 2.06 -9.04
C GLY A 205 7.55 1.52 -10.46
N ALA A 206 8.41 0.64 -10.98
CA ALA A 206 8.29 0.09 -12.32
C ALA A 206 7.31 -1.10 -12.35
N PHE A 207 6.31 -1.03 -13.22
CA PHE A 207 5.38 -2.13 -13.54
C PHE A 207 5.64 -2.59 -14.97
N GLY A 208 5.86 -3.90 -15.11
CA GLY A 208 6.26 -4.56 -16.35
C GLY A 208 7.76 -4.55 -16.61
N ILE A 209 8.19 -5.57 -17.36
CA ILE A 209 9.62 -5.81 -17.61
C ILE A 209 10.25 -4.76 -18.54
N GLN A 210 9.45 -4.18 -19.47
CA GLN A 210 9.89 -3.08 -20.34
C GLN A 210 10.21 -1.83 -19.51
N ALA A 211 9.27 -1.40 -18.64
CA ALA A 211 9.49 -0.27 -17.76
C ALA A 211 10.66 -0.50 -16.78
N ALA A 212 10.84 -1.74 -16.32
CA ALA A 212 11.97 -2.11 -15.48
C ALA A 212 13.30 -2.05 -16.23
N ALA A 213 13.35 -2.47 -17.50
CA ALA A 213 14.55 -2.35 -18.34
C ALA A 213 14.95 -0.88 -18.55
N GLU A 214 13.99 -0.02 -18.81
CA GLU A 214 14.21 1.44 -18.92
C GLU A 214 14.64 2.04 -17.58
N PHE A 215 13.98 1.64 -16.49
CA PHE A 215 14.26 2.15 -15.16
C PHE A 215 15.66 1.76 -14.68
N TYR A 216 16.03 0.47 -14.77
CA TYR A 216 17.29 -0.01 -14.21
C TYR A 216 18.48 0.15 -15.16
N PHE A 217 18.25 0.10 -16.47
CA PHE A 217 19.36 0.05 -17.46
C PHE A 217 19.29 1.16 -18.50
N GLY A 218 18.21 1.97 -18.54
CA GLY A 218 18.03 3.03 -19.54
C GLY A 218 17.89 2.48 -20.98
N LYS A 219 17.41 1.24 -21.13
CA LYS A 219 17.30 0.51 -22.40
C LYS A 219 15.91 -0.06 -22.61
N SER A 220 15.53 -0.24 -23.88
CA SER A 220 14.40 -1.10 -24.20
C SER A 220 14.69 -2.55 -23.81
N ILE A 221 13.64 -3.31 -23.47
CA ILE A 221 13.75 -4.76 -23.22
C ILE A 221 14.34 -5.52 -24.42
N ARG A 222 14.21 -4.97 -25.64
CA ARG A 222 14.80 -5.53 -26.86
C ARG A 222 16.34 -5.55 -26.83
N ASP A 223 16.93 -4.62 -26.09
CA ASP A 223 18.37 -4.32 -26.11
C ASP A 223 19.10 -4.77 -24.84
N VAL A 224 18.37 -5.41 -23.89
CA VAL A 224 19.00 -5.89 -22.66
C VAL A 224 19.92 -7.08 -22.94
N THR A 225 21.04 -7.12 -22.24
CA THR A 225 21.99 -8.23 -22.31
C THR A 225 21.55 -9.39 -21.41
N LEU A 226 22.15 -10.58 -21.57
CA LEU A 226 21.85 -11.75 -20.74
C LEU A 226 22.00 -11.49 -19.21
N PRO A 227 23.07 -10.83 -18.71
CA PRO A 227 23.16 -10.51 -17.28
C PRO A 227 22.08 -9.52 -16.82
N GLU A 228 21.66 -8.57 -17.65
CA GLU A 228 20.55 -7.64 -17.38
C GLU A 228 19.21 -8.38 -17.35
N ALA A 229 18.97 -9.28 -18.31
CA ALA A 229 17.79 -10.14 -18.36
C ALA A 229 17.68 -11.03 -17.12
N ALA A 230 18.81 -11.62 -16.70
CA ALA A 230 18.85 -12.44 -15.48
C ALA A 230 18.57 -11.61 -14.22
N MET A 231 19.05 -10.36 -14.16
CA MET A 231 18.75 -9.45 -13.05
C MET A 231 17.27 -9.06 -13.02
N LEU A 232 16.67 -8.72 -14.18
CA LEU A 232 15.23 -8.45 -14.30
C LEU A 232 14.39 -9.67 -13.90
N ALA A 233 14.70 -10.85 -14.42
CA ALA A 233 13.99 -12.07 -14.05
C ALA A 233 14.11 -12.41 -12.55
N GLY A 234 15.20 -12.00 -11.90
CA GLY A 234 15.39 -12.14 -10.47
C GLY A 234 14.42 -11.32 -9.61
N LEU A 235 13.90 -10.21 -10.14
CA LEU A 235 13.01 -9.29 -9.42
C LEU A 235 11.62 -9.87 -9.16
N PHE A 236 11.10 -10.73 -10.03
CA PHE A 236 9.75 -11.32 -9.85
C PHE A 236 9.55 -12.01 -8.51
N LYS A 237 10.60 -12.59 -7.93
CA LYS A 237 10.54 -13.26 -6.63
C LYS A 237 10.34 -12.30 -5.45
N ALA A 238 11.05 -11.18 -5.44
CA ALA A 238 11.02 -10.18 -4.36
C ALA A 238 11.57 -8.84 -4.87
N PRO A 239 10.76 -8.05 -5.56
CA PRO A 239 11.21 -6.87 -6.32
C PRO A 239 11.91 -5.82 -5.45
N THR A 240 11.45 -5.55 -4.24
CA THR A 240 12.12 -4.60 -3.34
C THR A 240 13.42 -5.13 -2.77
N LYS A 241 13.46 -6.43 -2.38
CA LYS A 241 14.65 -7.05 -1.79
C LYS A 241 15.81 -7.13 -2.80
N TYR A 242 15.49 -7.42 -4.05
CA TYR A 242 16.46 -7.60 -5.12
C TYR A 242 16.57 -6.38 -6.05
N ALA A 243 15.93 -5.24 -5.69
CA ALA A 243 16.04 -3.99 -6.44
C ALA A 243 17.52 -3.55 -6.54
N PRO A 244 18.09 -3.44 -7.75
CA PRO A 244 19.52 -3.17 -7.91
C PRO A 244 19.98 -1.83 -7.35
N HIS A 245 19.10 -0.82 -7.36
CA HIS A 245 19.38 0.51 -6.82
C HIS A 245 19.43 0.52 -5.27
N LYS A 246 18.76 -0.42 -4.61
CA LYS A 246 18.74 -0.54 -3.13
C LYS A 246 19.78 -1.54 -2.61
N ASN A 247 19.96 -2.67 -3.30
CA ASN A 247 20.84 -3.76 -2.83
C ASN A 247 21.48 -4.50 -4.01
N LEU A 248 22.45 -3.86 -4.64
CA LEU A 248 23.16 -4.42 -5.80
C LEU A 248 23.82 -5.80 -5.53
N PRO A 249 24.46 -6.05 -4.36
CA PRO A 249 25.01 -7.37 -4.08
C PRO A 249 23.94 -8.47 -4.06
N ALA A 250 22.79 -8.24 -3.45
CA ALA A 250 21.68 -9.20 -3.42
C ALA A 250 21.06 -9.39 -4.82
N ALA A 251 20.93 -8.33 -5.60
CA ALA A 251 20.46 -8.37 -6.99
C ALA A 251 21.38 -9.25 -7.87
N ARG A 252 22.70 -9.04 -7.78
CA ARG A 252 23.70 -9.85 -8.51
C ARG A 252 23.71 -11.32 -8.06
N ALA A 253 23.63 -11.59 -6.77
CA ALA A 253 23.52 -12.94 -6.26
C ALA A 253 22.27 -13.65 -6.82
N ARG A 254 21.12 -12.94 -6.85
CA ARG A 254 19.87 -13.46 -7.41
C ARG A 254 19.95 -13.65 -8.93
N ALA A 255 20.57 -12.74 -9.68
CA ALA A 255 20.81 -12.89 -11.11
C ALA A 255 21.67 -14.13 -11.42
N ASN A 256 22.69 -14.44 -10.59
CA ASN A 256 23.48 -15.67 -10.71
C ASN A 256 22.62 -16.92 -10.46
N ASP A 257 21.65 -16.89 -9.53
CA ASP A 257 20.71 -18.01 -9.36
C ASP A 257 19.83 -18.19 -10.61
N VAL A 258 19.36 -17.10 -11.24
CA VAL A 258 18.61 -17.15 -12.49
C VAL A 258 19.44 -17.77 -13.62
N LEU A 259 20.70 -17.37 -13.78
CA LEU A 259 21.60 -17.96 -14.76
C LEU A 259 21.80 -19.47 -14.56
N ARG A 260 21.96 -19.91 -13.30
CA ARG A 260 22.00 -21.34 -12.98
C ARG A 260 20.68 -22.07 -13.27
N ASN A 261 19.54 -21.39 -13.02
CA ASN A 261 18.23 -21.93 -13.35
C ASN A 261 18.04 -22.15 -14.85
N LEU A 262 18.60 -21.29 -15.72
CA LEU A 262 18.59 -21.47 -17.17
C LEU A 262 19.29 -22.77 -17.58
N VAL A 263 20.41 -23.10 -16.94
CA VAL A 263 21.13 -24.35 -17.16
C VAL A 263 20.35 -25.55 -16.62
N ALA A 264 19.84 -25.42 -15.39
CA ALA A 264 19.07 -26.51 -14.75
C ALA A 264 17.73 -26.78 -15.47
N ALA A 265 17.19 -25.82 -16.22
CA ALA A 265 16.01 -25.97 -17.06
C ALA A 265 16.35 -26.53 -18.47
N GLY A 266 17.63 -26.67 -18.82
CA GLY A 266 18.05 -27.07 -20.14
C GLY A 266 17.90 -26.00 -21.24
N PHE A 267 17.64 -24.76 -20.87
CA PHE A 267 17.45 -23.66 -21.81
C PHE A 267 18.77 -23.06 -22.31
N MET A 268 19.84 -23.21 -21.54
CA MET A 268 21.21 -22.79 -21.87
C MET A 268 22.23 -23.77 -21.30
N THR A 269 23.44 -23.74 -21.85
CA THR A 269 24.60 -24.51 -21.36
C THR A 269 25.42 -23.67 -20.38
N GLU A 270 26.26 -24.30 -19.57
CA GLU A 270 27.15 -23.58 -18.66
C GLU A 270 28.09 -22.65 -19.41
N SER A 271 28.62 -23.05 -20.59
CA SER A 271 29.48 -22.20 -21.41
C SER A 271 28.79 -20.91 -21.87
N GLN A 272 27.49 -20.95 -22.14
CA GLN A 272 26.72 -19.80 -22.58
C GLN A 272 26.48 -18.79 -21.46
N ILE A 273 26.34 -19.22 -20.19
CA ILE A 273 26.12 -18.31 -19.06
C ILE A 273 27.43 -17.77 -18.45
N MET A 274 28.57 -18.40 -18.71
CA MET A 274 29.85 -18.00 -18.11
C MET A 274 30.25 -16.53 -18.35
N PRO A 275 30.06 -15.92 -19.54
CA PRO A 275 30.32 -14.50 -19.75
C PRO A 275 29.46 -13.61 -18.85
N ALA A 276 28.18 -13.95 -18.68
CA ALA A 276 27.24 -13.20 -17.82
C ALA A 276 27.60 -13.29 -16.34
N LEU A 277 28.10 -14.45 -15.88
CA LEU A 277 28.59 -14.63 -14.50
C LEU A 277 29.86 -13.83 -14.23
N ARG A 278 30.74 -13.68 -15.21
CA ARG A 278 32.00 -12.90 -15.10
C ARG A 278 31.79 -11.40 -15.19
N SER A 279 30.78 -10.97 -15.95
CA SER A 279 30.45 -9.57 -16.18
C SER A 279 29.00 -9.30 -15.77
N PRO A 280 28.72 -9.20 -14.46
CA PRO A 280 27.35 -9.00 -13.96
C PRO A 280 26.83 -7.61 -14.35
N ALA A 281 25.51 -7.51 -14.51
CA ALA A 281 24.84 -6.28 -14.86
C ALA A 281 25.11 -5.14 -13.84
N THR A 282 25.19 -3.92 -14.35
CA THR A 282 25.35 -2.70 -13.57
C THR A 282 24.21 -1.76 -13.91
N PRO A 283 23.34 -1.42 -12.93
CA PRO A 283 22.24 -0.49 -13.15
C PRO A 283 22.76 0.93 -13.34
N VAL A 284 21.97 1.78 -14.03
CA VAL A 284 22.20 3.22 -14.06
C VAL A 284 21.99 3.82 -12.68
N GLN A 285 22.86 4.76 -12.31
CA GLN A 285 22.68 5.51 -11.07
C GLN A 285 21.54 6.51 -11.26
N ARG A 286 20.53 6.41 -10.40
CA ARG A 286 19.44 7.39 -10.28
C ARG A 286 19.41 7.93 -8.87
N PRO A 287 18.99 9.20 -8.66
CA PRO A 287 18.65 9.69 -7.33
C PRO A 287 17.60 8.80 -6.70
N ASP A 288 17.59 8.71 -5.35
CA ASP A 288 16.55 7.97 -4.60
C ASP A 288 15.16 8.47 -5.02
N GLU A 289 14.45 7.66 -5.80
CA GLU A 289 13.06 7.94 -6.16
C GLU A 289 12.15 7.54 -5.00
N ILE A 290 11.16 8.40 -4.74
CA ILE A 290 10.15 8.21 -3.71
C ILE A 290 9.26 7.05 -4.14
N SER A 291 9.10 6.04 -3.28
CA SER A 291 8.37 4.84 -3.69
C SER A 291 6.87 5.09 -3.82
N GLY A 292 6.24 5.88 -2.95
CA GLY A 292 4.82 6.27 -3.01
C GLY A 292 3.82 5.25 -3.57
N ASP A 293 4.19 3.98 -3.65
CA ASP A 293 3.47 2.97 -4.43
C ASP A 293 2.06 2.71 -3.89
N TRP A 294 1.86 2.64 -2.56
CA TRP A 294 0.51 2.54 -1.99
C TRP A 294 -0.35 3.77 -2.28
N TYR A 295 0.28 4.95 -2.33
CA TYR A 295 -0.42 6.17 -2.71
C TYR A 295 -0.85 6.13 -4.17
N LEU A 296 0.02 5.70 -5.07
CA LEU A 296 -0.29 5.60 -6.49
C LEU A 296 -1.36 4.54 -6.78
N ASP A 297 -1.38 3.43 -6.03
CA ASP A 297 -2.44 2.43 -6.14
C ASP A 297 -3.80 2.98 -5.66
N TYR A 298 -3.80 3.76 -4.58
CA TYR A 298 -4.99 4.48 -4.12
C TYR A 298 -5.47 5.49 -5.17
N ALA A 299 -4.56 6.31 -5.72
CA ALA A 299 -4.86 7.28 -6.75
C ALA A 299 -5.38 6.60 -8.03
N TYR A 300 -4.79 5.48 -8.44
CA TYR A 300 -5.27 4.69 -9.57
C TYR A 300 -6.69 4.17 -9.35
N THR A 301 -6.99 3.68 -8.15
CA THR A 301 -8.33 3.21 -7.79
C THR A 301 -9.36 4.35 -7.84
N GLU A 302 -9.00 5.55 -7.36
CA GLU A 302 -9.85 6.74 -7.44
C GLU A 302 -10.10 7.16 -8.90
N VAL A 303 -9.05 7.23 -9.72
CA VAL A 303 -9.16 7.59 -11.14
C VAL A 303 -10.02 6.58 -11.89
N ARG A 304 -9.86 5.27 -11.62
CA ARG A 304 -10.75 4.24 -12.20
C ARG A 304 -12.20 4.45 -11.83
N LYS A 305 -12.49 4.79 -10.58
CA LYS A 305 -13.84 5.11 -10.14
C LYS A 305 -14.38 6.34 -10.86
N LEU A 306 -13.62 7.42 -10.96
CA LEU A 306 -14.01 8.62 -11.70
C LEU A 306 -14.25 8.32 -13.18
N ALA A 307 -13.45 7.45 -13.79
CA ALA A 307 -13.65 6.98 -15.16
C ALA A 307 -14.97 6.19 -15.32
N SER A 308 -15.27 5.28 -14.38
CA SER A 308 -16.52 4.53 -14.38
C SER A 308 -17.76 5.41 -14.16
N GLU A 309 -17.60 6.55 -13.49
CA GLU A 309 -18.62 7.59 -13.33
C GLU A 309 -18.72 8.54 -14.54
N GLY A 310 -17.97 8.27 -15.63
CA GLY A 310 -17.98 9.06 -16.86
C GLY A 310 -17.29 10.42 -16.79
N LYS A 311 -16.51 10.69 -15.73
CA LYS A 311 -15.86 12.00 -15.52
C LYS A 311 -14.81 12.37 -16.57
N PHE A 312 -14.28 11.41 -17.30
CA PHE A 312 -13.25 11.60 -18.31
C PHE A 312 -13.74 11.35 -19.75
N GLY A 313 -15.06 11.06 -19.95
CA GLY A 313 -15.59 10.64 -21.25
C GLY A 313 -14.86 9.40 -21.78
N ASP A 314 -14.48 9.43 -23.06
CA ASP A 314 -13.80 8.30 -23.73
C ASP A 314 -12.27 8.34 -23.60
N ASN A 315 -11.72 9.30 -22.83
CA ASN A 315 -10.27 9.40 -22.67
C ASN A 315 -9.73 8.22 -21.84
N ARG A 316 -8.75 7.50 -22.39
CA ARG A 316 -8.11 6.34 -21.77
C ARG A 316 -6.65 6.60 -21.37
N VAL A 317 -6.02 7.63 -21.94
CA VAL A 317 -4.66 8.08 -21.58
C VAL A 317 -4.78 9.39 -20.82
N LEU A 318 -4.36 9.37 -19.56
CA LEU A 318 -4.55 10.48 -18.64
C LEU A 318 -3.22 10.93 -18.03
N ILE A 319 -3.08 12.23 -17.85
CA ILE A 319 -2.05 12.84 -17.00
C ILE A 319 -2.77 13.39 -15.78
N VAL A 320 -2.51 12.82 -14.61
CA VAL A 320 -3.22 13.12 -13.37
C VAL A 320 -2.27 13.80 -12.39
N ARG A 321 -2.54 15.06 -12.06
CA ARG A 321 -1.86 15.75 -10.96
C ARG A 321 -2.56 15.37 -9.66
N THR A 322 -1.77 14.81 -8.74
CA THR A 322 -2.25 14.32 -7.46
C THR A 322 -1.98 15.31 -6.33
N ALA A 323 -2.63 15.05 -5.18
CA ALA A 323 -2.37 15.75 -3.93
C ALA A 323 -1.10 15.25 -3.22
N LEU A 324 -0.40 14.24 -3.74
CA LEU A 324 0.82 13.68 -3.16
C LEU A 324 1.86 14.76 -2.86
N ASP A 325 2.32 14.81 -1.63
CA ASP A 325 3.53 15.55 -1.27
C ASP A 325 4.67 14.55 -1.11
N PRO A 326 5.61 14.49 -2.06
CA PRO A 326 6.67 13.50 -2.06
C PRO A 326 7.56 13.56 -0.82
N ASN A 327 7.76 14.74 -0.24
CA ASN A 327 8.59 14.90 0.94
C ASN A 327 7.87 14.38 2.19
N VAL A 328 6.56 14.64 2.33
CA VAL A 328 5.74 14.11 3.42
C VAL A 328 5.59 12.58 3.29
N GLN A 329 5.43 12.07 2.08
CA GLN A 329 5.39 10.63 1.81
C GLN A 329 6.68 9.95 2.26
N LYS A 330 7.83 10.46 1.83
CA LYS A 330 9.13 9.92 2.20
C LYS A 330 9.36 10.00 3.71
N GLN A 331 9.03 11.11 4.35
CA GLN A 331 9.15 11.26 5.79
C GLN A 331 8.29 10.23 6.54
N ALA A 332 7.06 9.97 6.08
CA ALA A 332 6.18 8.98 6.68
C ALA A 332 6.75 7.55 6.56
N GLU A 333 7.27 7.19 5.39
CA GLU A 333 7.93 5.90 5.15
C GLU A 333 9.19 5.73 6.02
N ASP A 334 10.06 6.74 6.05
CA ASP A 334 11.32 6.72 6.81
C ASP A 334 11.07 6.61 8.31
N VAL A 335 10.12 7.37 8.87
CA VAL A 335 9.77 7.31 10.29
C VAL A 335 9.17 5.96 10.67
N ILE A 336 8.27 5.41 9.85
CA ILE A 336 7.66 4.09 10.11
C ILE A 336 8.72 3.00 10.04
N GLU A 337 9.57 2.97 9.02
CA GLU A 337 10.64 1.97 8.89
C GLU A 337 11.64 2.09 10.05
N LYS A 338 12.06 3.30 10.41
CA LYS A 338 12.93 3.55 11.57
C LYS A 338 12.32 2.97 12.85
N ASN A 339 11.06 3.29 13.14
CA ASN A 339 10.39 2.82 14.34
C ASN A 339 10.23 1.30 14.37
N LEU A 340 9.87 0.68 13.25
CA LEU A 340 9.75 -0.78 13.15
C LEU A 340 11.11 -1.48 13.26
N ARG A 341 12.17 -0.91 12.70
CA ARG A 341 13.52 -1.46 12.78
C ARG A 341 14.09 -1.36 14.20
N GLU A 342 13.96 -0.20 14.84
CA GLU A 342 14.58 0.08 16.14
C GLU A 342 13.78 -0.48 17.31
N GLN A 343 12.45 -0.38 17.27
CA GLN A 343 11.56 -0.70 18.39
C GLN A 343 10.59 -1.85 18.11
N GLY A 344 10.44 -2.25 16.84
CA GLY A 344 9.45 -3.25 16.43
C GLY A 344 9.64 -4.59 17.12
N ARG A 345 10.89 -5.04 17.32
CA ARG A 345 11.17 -6.29 18.03
C ARG A 345 10.78 -6.20 19.51
N GLY A 346 11.08 -5.08 20.17
CA GLY A 346 10.73 -4.86 21.59
C GLY A 346 9.23 -4.85 21.82
N TYR A 347 8.49 -4.22 20.93
CA TYR A 347 7.02 -4.20 20.96
C TYR A 347 6.36 -5.41 20.31
N HIS A 348 7.10 -6.33 19.72
CA HIS A 348 6.54 -7.46 18.94
C HIS A 348 5.56 -6.98 17.86
N VAL A 349 5.94 -5.96 17.09
CA VAL A 349 5.15 -5.37 16.01
C VAL A 349 5.88 -5.48 14.69
N LYS A 350 5.14 -5.86 13.64
CA LYS A 350 5.69 -6.15 12.30
C LYS A 350 5.22 -5.13 11.25
N GLN A 351 4.07 -4.47 11.46
CA GLN A 351 3.41 -3.62 10.48
C GLN A 351 2.97 -2.28 11.07
N SER A 352 2.84 -1.30 10.18
CA SER A 352 2.22 -0.01 10.46
C SER A 352 1.53 0.50 9.21
N ALA A 353 0.56 1.40 9.38
CA ALA A 353 -0.04 2.16 8.30
C ALA A 353 -0.29 3.60 8.74
N MET A 354 -0.25 4.53 7.78
CA MET A 354 -0.50 5.94 8.02
C MET A 354 -1.22 6.59 6.84
N VAL A 355 -2.12 7.50 7.15
CA VAL A 355 -2.67 8.47 6.22
C VAL A 355 -2.40 9.87 6.77
N ALA A 356 -1.77 10.73 5.96
CA ALA A 356 -1.65 12.15 6.22
C ALA A 356 -2.48 12.91 5.17
N MET A 357 -3.39 13.78 5.62
CA MET A 357 -4.27 14.54 4.73
C MET A 357 -4.58 15.93 5.31
N GLU A 358 -4.95 16.85 4.43
CA GLU A 358 -5.47 18.17 4.83
C GLU A 358 -6.92 18.06 5.31
N THR A 359 -7.40 19.11 5.98
CA THR A 359 -8.76 19.14 6.54
C THR A 359 -9.86 19.21 5.47
N ASP A 360 -9.51 19.49 4.22
CA ASP A 360 -10.39 19.43 3.04
C ASP A 360 -10.48 18.01 2.44
N GLY A 361 -9.57 17.11 2.80
CA GLY A 361 -9.52 15.74 2.32
C GLY A 361 -8.41 15.44 1.30
N ALA A 362 -7.61 16.44 0.92
CA ALA A 362 -6.47 16.24 0.04
C ALA A 362 -5.42 15.34 0.71
N VAL A 363 -5.23 14.14 0.19
CA VAL A 363 -4.34 13.12 0.76
C VAL A 363 -2.90 13.44 0.35
N ARG A 364 -2.03 13.72 1.33
CA ARG A 364 -0.63 14.11 1.12
C ARG A 364 0.32 12.93 1.17
N ALA A 365 0.00 11.90 1.96
CA ALA A 365 0.80 10.68 2.05
C ALA A 365 -0.06 9.48 2.47
N ILE A 366 0.30 8.30 1.96
CA ILE A 366 -0.25 7.01 2.38
C ILE A 366 0.89 6.01 2.54
N VAL A 367 1.00 5.44 3.72
CA VAL A 367 1.87 4.29 3.99
C VAL A 367 0.98 3.10 4.34
N GLY A 368 0.93 2.08 3.49
CA GLY A 368 0.05 0.91 3.67
C GLY A 368 0.72 -0.27 4.38
N GLY A 369 1.98 -0.15 4.77
CA GLY A 369 2.74 -1.21 5.44
C GLY A 369 4.21 -0.87 5.59
N ARG A 370 5.01 -1.82 6.02
CA ARG A 370 6.45 -1.65 6.19
C ARG A 370 7.21 -1.65 4.86
N ASP A 371 6.85 -2.53 3.95
CA ASP A 371 7.56 -2.76 2.68
C ASP A 371 6.53 -3.16 1.60
N TYR A 372 6.37 -2.29 0.60
CA TYR A 372 5.45 -2.51 -0.51
C TYR A 372 5.81 -3.74 -1.36
N GLY A 373 7.09 -3.99 -1.58
CA GLY A 373 7.52 -5.16 -2.35
C GLY A 373 7.34 -6.49 -1.61
N ALA A 374 7.34 -6.47 -0.26
CA ALA A 374 7.01 -7.65 0.53
C ALA A 374 5.50 -7.88 0.60
N SER A 375 4.69 -6.79 0.61
CA SER A 375 3.24 -6.85 0.63
C SER A 375 2.65 -5.57 0.06
N GLN A 376 1.98 -5.68 -1.09
CA GLN A 376 1.24 -4.58 -1.73
C GLN A 376 -0.10 -4.30 -1.03
N PHE A 377 -0.52 -5.16 -0.08
CA PHE A 377 -1.74 -4.96 0.68
C PHE A 377 -1.69 -3.63 1.42
N ASN A 378 -2.60 -2.73 1.06
CA ASN A 378 -2.67 -1.39 1.63
C ASN A 378 -3.50 -1.39 2.92
N ARG A 379 -2.83 -1.47 4.07
CA ARG A 379 -3.52 -1.52 5.37
C ARG A 379 -4.23 -0.21 5.71
N ALA A 380 -3.91 0.87 5.02
CA ALA A 380 -4.60 2.14 5.20
C ALA A 380 -5.99 2.18 4.55
N THR A 381 -6.18 1.47 3.44
CA THR A 381 -7.42 1.48 2.65
C THR A 381 -8.20 0.17 2.69
N ASP A 382 -7.54 -0.98 2.96
CA ASP A 382 -8.14 -2.30 2.76
C ASP A 382 -8.22 -3.12 4.06
N ALA A 383 -7.47 -2.77 5.11
CA ALA A 383 -7.50 -3.50 6.37
C ALA A 383 -8.58 -2.95 7.31
N ILE A 384 -9.56 -3.78 7.64
CA ILE A 384 -10.54 -3.48 8.68
C ILE A 384 -9.92 -3.84 10.03
N ARG A 385 -9.62 -2.82 10.87
CA ARG A 385 -8.98 -2.97 12.17
C ARG A 385 -9.75 -2.30 13.27
N GLN A 386 -9.70 -2.85 14.48
CA GLN A 386 -10.42 -2.29 15.63
C GLN A 386 -9.77 -0.99 16.10
N PRO A 387 -10.49 0.16 16.06
CA PRO A 387 -9.94 1.46 16.44
C PRO A 387 -9.74 1.63 17.95
N GLY A 388 -10.33 0.75 18.77
CA GLY A 388 -10.31 0.86 20.21
C GLY A 388 -10.79 2.25 20.67
N SER A 389 -10.13 2.80 21.68
CA SER A 389 -10.52 4.09 22.27
C SER A 389 -10.48 5.29 21.30
N SER A 390 -9.89 5.18 20.11
CA SER A 390 -9.99 6.25 19.10
C SER A 390 -11.41 6.38 18.51
N PHE A 391 -12.29 5.41 18.76
CA PHE A 391 -13.71 5.48 18.41
C PHE A 391 -14.52 6.40 19.35
N LYS A 392 -14.05 6.66 20.57
CA LYS A 392 -14.81 7.42 21.58
C LYS A 392 -15.25 8.82 21.17
N PRO A 393 -14.52 9.63 20.36
CA PRO A 393 -15.00 10.91 19.89
C PRO A 393 -16.39 10.86 19.25
N TYR A 394 -16.73 9.80 18.52
CA TYR A 394 -18.08 9.62 17.94
C TYR A 394 -19.16 9.49 19.02
N VAL A 395 -18.87 8.73 20.09
CA VAL A 395 -19.76 8.54 21.22
C VAL A 395 -20.01 9.85 21.96
N TYR A 396 -18.92 10.57 22.24
CA TYR A 396 -18.96 11.85 22.95
C TYR A 396 -19.66 12.92 22.11
N LEU A 397 -19.39 12.99 20.82
CA LEU A 397 -20.09 13.92 19.92
C LEU A 397 -21.61 13.64 19.91
N THR A 398 -22.01 12.37 19.80
CA THR A 398 -23.43 11.98 19.83
C THR A 398 -24.07 12.37 21.16
N ALA A 399 -23.34 12.25 22.27
CA ALA A 399 -23.80 12.71 23.58
C ALA A 399 -23.96 14.23 23.67
N LEU A 400 -22.99 15.00 23.14
CA LEU A 400 -23.07 16.46 23.07
C LEU A 400 -24.25 16.92 22.20
N MET A 401 -24.49 16.27 21.06
CA MET A 401 -25.62 16.54 20.18
C MET A 401 -26.99 16.25 20.81
N SER A 402 -27.05 15.40 21.85
CA SER A 402 -28.30 15.16 22.58
C SER A 402 -28.77 16.38 23.42
N GLY A 403 -27.91 17.39 23.58
CA GLY A 403 -28.17 18.57 24.43
C GLY A 403 -28.08 18.32 25.93
N LYS A 404 -27.96 17.06 26.36
CA LYS A 404 -27.89 16.68 27.79
C LYS A 404 -26.49 16.84 28.40
N TYR A 405 -25.47 16.96 27.56
CA TYR A 405 -24.07 17.00 27.98
C TYR A 405 -23.34 18.22 27.42
N LYS A 406 -22.41 18.73 28.22
CA LYS A 406 -21.43 19.75 27.89
C LYS A 406 -20.04 19.27 28.32
N PRO A 407 -18.93 19.82 27.84
CA PRO A 407 -17.58 19.43 28.27
C PRO A 407 -17.36 19.48 29.77
N THR A 408 -18.07 20.40 30.47
CA THR A 408 -18.00 20.60 31.92
C THR A 408 -18.97 19.72 32.72
N THR A 409 -19.89 19.00 32.06
CA THR A 409 -20.84 18.13 32.76
C THR A 409 -20.11 17.10 33.59
N MET A 410 -20.46 17.02 34.88
CA MET A 410 -19.90 16.04 35.80
C MET A 410 -20.48 14.66 35.51
N VAL A 411 -19.62 13.68 35.35
CA VAL A 411 -19.95 12.26 35.12
C VAL A 411 -19.25 11.40 36.16
N THR A 412 -19.88 10.29 36.55
CA THR A 412 -19.31 9.41 37.56
C THR A 412 -18.74 8.15 36.91
N ASP A 413 -17.43 8.00 37.03
CA ASP A 413 -16.71 6.79 36.66
C ASP A 413 -16.88 5.73 37.77
N SER A 414 -17.68 4.72 37.51
CA SER A 414 -17.98 3.62 38.37
C SER A 414 -18.35 2.38 37.54
N PRO A 415 -18.42 1.17 38.10
CA PRO A 415 -18.79 -0.05 37.38
C PRO A 415 -20.04 0.13 36.52
N VAL A 416 -20.04 -0.47 35.33
CA VAL A 416 -21.22 -0.53 34.45
C VAL A 416 -21.21 -1.81 33.63
N CYS A 417 -22.38 -2.42 33.50
CA CYS A 417 -22.60 -3.61 32.68
C CYS A 417 -23.78 -3.40 31.73
N ILE A 418 -23.78 -4.08 30.59
CA ILE A 418 -24.89 -4.25 29.66
C ILE A 418 -25.11 -5.74 29.51
N GLY A 419 -26.16 -6.27 30.18
CA GLY A 419 -26.33 -7.73 30.35
C GLY A 419 -25.09 -8.34 31.02
N ASN A 420 -24.53 -9.35 30.40
CA ASN A 420 -23.29 -10.02 30.88
C ASN A 420 -22.00 -9.31 30.54
N TYR A 421 -22.06 -8.22 29.78
CA TYR A 421 -20.86 -7.45 29.37
C TYR A 421 -20.58 -6.36 30.40
N CYS A 422 -19.57 -6.56 31.24
CA CYS A 422 -19.09 -5.60 32.21
C CYS A 422 -17.75 -4.98 31.69
N VAL A 423 -17.68 -3.65 31.61
CA VAL A 423 -16.50 -2.97 31.11
C VAL A 423 -15.60 -2.50 32.26
N HIS A 424 -14.29 -2.60 32.06
CA HIS A 424 -13.29 -2.10 32.99
C HIS A 424 -12.45 -1.02 32.31
N ASN A 425 -11.97 -0.04 33.10
CA ASN A 425 -10.98 0.92 32.61
C ASN A 425 -9.62 0.25 32.48
N TYR A 426 -8.80 0.80 31.56
CA TYR A 426 -7.43 0.31 31.34
C TYR A 426 -6.58 0.37 32.62
N SER A 427 -6.79 1.39 33.46
CA SER A 427 -6.09 1.56 34.76
C SER A 427 -6.50 0.55 35.83
N GLY A 428 -7.50 -0.30 35.60
CA GLY A 428 -8.04 -1.25 36.58
C GLY A 428 -8.89 -0.63 37.69
N GLY A 429 -8.97 0.71 37.78
CA GLY A 429 -9.69 1.44 38.81
C GLY A 429 -10.76 2.39 38.26
N TYR A 430 -11.41 3.12 39.17
CA TYR A 430 -12.42 4.12 38.86
C TYR A 430 -12.03 5.49 39.41
N ALA A 431 -12.25 6.55 38.61
CA ALA A 431 -11.85 7.92 38.94
C ALA A 431 -12.92 8.70 39.73
N GLY A 432 -14.11 8.11 40.01
CA GLY A 432 -15.21 8.80 40.66
C GLY A 432 -15.83 9.92 39.80
N SER A 433 -16.21 11.03 40.44
CA SER A 433 -16.84 12.15 39.74
C SER A 433 -15.80 13.08 39.12
N LEU A 434 -15.96 13.37 37.80
CA LEU A 434 -15.04 14.22 37.05
C LEU A 434 -15.78 14.87 35.87
N PRO A 435 -15.25 15.99 35.30
CA PRO A 435 -15.83 16.59 34.09
C PRO A 435 -15.75 15.62 32.89
N LEU A 436 -16.75 15.71 32.00
CA LEU A 436 -16.82 14.89 30.78
C LEU A 436 -15.56 15.05 29.90
N SER A 437 -15.01 16.26 29.82
CA SER A 437 -13.76 16.54 29.09
C SER A 437 -12.57 15.75 29.65
N MET A 438 -12.47 15.63 30.98
CA MET A 438 -11.42 14.82 31.63
C MET A 438 -11.65 13.32 31.45
N ALA A 439 -12.91 12.88 31.38
CA ALA A 439 -13.24 11.48 31.09
C ALA A 439 -12.74 11.06 29.70
N LEU A 440 -12.84 11.94 28.67
CA LEU A 440 -12.27 11.72 27.35
C LEU A 440 -10.74 11.76 27.39
N ALA A 441 -10.14 12.73 28.09
CA ALA A 441 -8.69 12.87 28.22
C ALA A 441 -8.03 11.64 28.87
N LYS A 442 -8.65 11.09 29.93
CA LYS A 442 -8.26 9.83 30.58
C LYS A 442 -8.70 8.59 29.82
N SER A 443 -9.49 8.73 28.76
CA SER A 443 -9.97 7.62 27.94
C SER A 443 -10.76 6.56 28.69
N LEU A 444 -11.63 6.96 29.65
CA LEU A 444 -12.40 6.04 30.51
C LEU A 444 -13.40 5.22 29.68
N ASN A 445 -13.36 3.89 29.81
CA ASN A 445 -14.23 2.96 29.10
C ASN A 445 -15.67 2.99 29.63
N THR A 446 -15.81 3.03 30.94
CA THR A 446 -17.10 3.03 31.63
C THR A 446 -17.95 4.22 31.21
N ILE A 447 -17.35 5.40 31.04
CA ILE A 447 -18.07 6.60 30.64
C ILE A 447 -18.57 6.48 29.20
N ALA A 448 -17.81 5.92 28.26
CA ALA A 448 -18.27 5.69 26.88
C ALA A 448 -19.51 4.77 26.85
N ILE A 449 -19.53 3.71 27.67
CA ILE A 449 -20.68 2.83 27.80
C ILE A 449 -21.88 3.55 28.45
N LYS A 450 -21.65 4.30 29.53
CA LYS A 450 -22.73 5.08 30.20
C LYS A 450 -23.33 6.12 29.26
N LEU A 451 -22.52 6.81 28.47
CA LEU A 451 -23.00 7.75 27.45
C LEU A 451 -23.88 7.03 26.41
N SER A 452 -23.47 5.87 25.92
CA SER A 452 -24.29 5.09 24.99
C SER A 452 -25.66 4.73 25.57
N ILE A 453 -25.73 4.32 26.84
CA ILE A 453 -27.00 4.08 27.53
C ILE A 453 -27.82 5.36 27.63
N ALA A 454 -27.22 6.46 28.05
CA ALA A 454 -27.89 7.75 28.25
C ALA A 454 -28.39 8.39 26.93
N ILE A 455 -27.64 8.27 25.82
CA ILE A 455 -28.03 8.68 24.47
C ILE A 455 -29.32 7.95 24.04
N GLY A 456 -29.46 6.70 24.43
CA GLY A 456 -30.64 5.86 24.18
C GLY A 456 -31.77 5.96 25.22
N ASN A 457 -31.71 6.92 26.16
CA ASN A 457 -32.68 7.09 27.24
C ASN A 457 -32.84 5.84 28.10
N GLY A 458 -31.74 5.12 28.38
CA GLY A 458 -31.69 3.88 29.12
C GLY A 458 -31.53 2.62 28.27
N ASP A 459 -31.85 2.68 27.00
CA ASP A 459 -31.63 1.58 26.06
C ASP A 459 -30.29 1.75 25.30
N SER A 460 -29.33 0.89 25.60
CA SER A 460 -28.02 0.91 24.97
C SER A 460 -28.03 0.61 23.46
N ARG A 461 -29.00 -0.17 22.95
CA ARG A 461 -29.14 -0.45 21.50
C ARG A 461 -29.55 0.79 20.74
N VAL A 462 -30.53 1.55 21.27
CA VAL A 462 -30.95 2.82 20.69
C VAL A 462 -29.77 3.82 20.68
N GLY A 463 -29.00 3.86 21.77
CA GLY A 463 -27.81 4.70 21.86
C GLY A 463 -26.75 4.33 20.81
N ARG A 464 -26.44 3.04 20.64
CA ARG A 464 -25.48 2.58 19.64
C ARG A 464 -25.93 2.87 18.20
N LYS A 465 -27.22 2.72 17.89
CA LYS A 465 -27.75 3.08 16.57
C LYS A 465 -27.50 4.57 16.26
N LYS A 466 -27.74 5.48 17.20
CA LYS A 466 -27.45 6.91 17.04
C LYS A 466 -25.95 7.20 16.86
N ILE A 467 -25.09 6.46 17.56
CA ILE A 467 -23.63 6.57 17.39
C ILE A 467 -23.24 6.11 15.99
N MET A 468 -23.76 4.97 15.51
CA MET A 468 -23.51 4.49 14.14
C MET A 468 -24.02 5.46 13.08
N GLU A 469 -25.15 6.13 13.30
CA GLU A 469 -25.65 7.19 12.41
C GLU A 469 -24.70 8.38 12.37
N THR A 470 -24.12 8.78 13.50
CA THR A 470 -23.09 9.83 13.56
C THR A 470 -21.85 9.41 12.75
N CYS A 471 -21.39 8.17 12.89
CA CYS A 471 -20.28 7.63 12.11
C CYS A 471 -20.57 7.66 10.59
N ARG A 472 -21.77 7.23 10.17
CA ARG A 472 -22.16 7.27 8.75
C ARG A 472 -22.22 8.68 8.18
N LYS A 473 -22.73 9.65 8.93
CA LYS A 473 -22.73 11.08 8.53
C LYS A 473 -21.31 11.58 8.28
N LEU A 474 -20.34 11.11 9.05
CA LEU A 474 -18.92 11.46 8.92
C LEU A 474 -18.21 10.69 7.81
N GLY A 475 -18.86 9.71 7.17
CA GLY A 475 -18.30 8.97 6.03
C GLY A 475 -17.71 7.61 6.35
N ILE A 476 -17.94 7.06 7.54
CA ILE A 476 -17.61 5.66 7.84
C ILE A 476 -18.64 4.76 7.16
N THR A 477 -18.23 4.06 6.12
CA THR A 477 -19.05 3.16 5.31
C THR A 477 -18.86 1.70 5.70
N THR A 478 -17.71 1.36 6.30
CA THR A 478 -17.45 0.03 6.87
C THR A 478 -18.60 -0.39 7.80
N PRO A 479 -19.19 -1.58 7.60
CA PRO A 479 -20.27 -2.06 8.45
C PRO A 479 -19.85 -2.13 9.92
N LEU A 480 -20.57 -1.42 10.80
CA LEU A 480 -20.32 -1.42 12.22
C LEU A 480 -21.21 -2.48 12.90
N GLU A 481 -20.61 -3.28 13.77
CA GLU A 481 -21.31 -4.32 14.54
C GLU A 481 -22.07 -3.73 15.73
N ASP A 482 -23.37 -4.00 15.88
CA ASP A 482 -24.19 -3.56 17.02
C ASP A 482 -23.94 -4.44 18.26
N THR A 483 -22.75 -4.32 18.84
CA THR A 483 -22.37 -5.04 20.06
C THR A 483 -22.33 -4.10 21.28
N PRO A 484 -22.51 -4.62 22.52
CA PRO A 484 -22.35 -3.81 23.73
C PRO A 484 -21.01 -3.08 23.84
N SER A 485 -19.98 -3.57 23.17
CA SER A 485 -18.62 -3.05 23.16
C SER A 485 -18.34 -2.03 22.05
N LEU A 486 -19.29 -1.77 21.13
CA LEU A 486 -19.15 -0.75 20.09
C LEU A 486 -18.66 0.62 20.62
N PRO A 487 -19.20 1.16 21.75
CA PRO A 487 -18.79 2.49 22.24
C PRO A 487 -17.32 2.57 22.68
N VAL A 488 -16.63 1.45 22.88
CA VAL A 488 -15.21 1.40 23.19
C VAL A 488 -14.35 1.00 21.96
N GLY A 489 -14.99 0.88 20.79
CA GLY A 489 -14.30 0.69 19.50
C GLY A 489 -13.87 -0.74 19.19
N GLN A 490 -14.69 -1.72 19.52
CA GLN A 490 -14.44 -3.12 19.15
C GLN A 490 -14.94 -3.50 17.75
N SER A 491 -15.73 -2.66 17.09
CA SER A 491 -16.05 -2.82 15.67
C SER A 491 -14.94 -2.27 14.81
N GLY A 492 -14.53 -3.02 13.79
CA GLY A 492 -13.44 -2.61 12.89
C GLY A 492 -13.83 -1.46 11.97
N VAL A 493 -12.83 -0.65 11.58
CA VAL A 493 -12.95 0.44 10.59
C VAL A 493 -11.74 0.43 9.67
N LEU A 494 -11.86 1.06 8.49
CA LEU A 494 -10.73 1.37 7.63
C LEU A 494 -9.99 2.61 8.16
N LEU A 495 -8.65 2.59 8.11
CA LEU A 495 -7.84 3.71 8.59
C LEU A 495 -8.13 4.99 7.79
N MET A 496 -8.28 4.91 6.47
CA MET A 496 -8.64 6.03 5.61
C MET A 496 -9.98 6.65 6.00
N GLU A 497 -11.02 5.85 6.22
CA GLU A 497 -12.34 6.35 6.65
C GLU A 497 -12.27 7.03 8.02
N HIS A 498 -11.50 6.43 8.93
CA HIS A 498 -11.32 6.96 10.29
C HIS A 498 -10.56 8.28 10.27
N ALA A 499 -9.50 8.41 9.47
CA ALA A 499 -8.77 9.65 9.25
C ALA A 499 -9.66 10.74 8.63
N THR A 500 -10.45 10.39 7.61
CA THR A 500 -11.37 11.30 6.93
C THR A 500 -12.46 11.81 7.88
N ALA A 501 -13.01 10.93 8.72
CA ALA A 501 -14.00 11.32 9.73
C ALA A 501 -13.42 12.26 10.79
N TYR A 502 -12.14 12.08 11.17
CA TYR A 502 -11.47 12.99 12.11
C TYR A 502 -11.18 14.38 11.53
N ALA A 503 -10.97 14.49 10.21
CA ALA A 503 -10.83 15.79 9.55
C ALA A 503 -12.05 16.67 9.79
N ALA A 504 -13.26 16.08 9.86
CA ALA A 504 -14.48 16.80 10.16
C ALA A 504 -14.51 17.41 11.57
N PHE A 505 -13.76 16.89 12.53
CA PHE A 505 -13.64 17.49 13.86
C PHE A 505 -12.77 18.76 13.86
N ALA A 506 -11.78 18.82 12.96
CA ALA A 506 -10.91 19.99 12.81
C ALA A 506 -11.54 21.11 11.96
N ASN A 507 -12.39 20.76 10.99
CA ASN A 507 -13.01 21.71 10.05
C ASN A 507 -14.40 22.21 10.47
N GLY A 508 -14.83 21.93 11.71
CA GLY A 508 -16.10 22.42 12.27
C GLY A 508 -17.33 21.58 11.87
N GLY A 509 -17.17 20.30 11.52
CA GLY A 509 -18.26 19.36 11.28
C GLY A 509 -18.73 19.27 9.84
N LYS A 510 -17.93 19.71 8.90
CA LYS A 510 -18.15 19.48 7.47
C LYS A 510 -17.68 18.08 7.10
N ARG A 511 -18.54 17.30 6.41
CA ARG A 511 -18.13 16.03 5.86
C ARG A 511 -17.02 16.23 4.85
N THR A 512 -15.93 15.51 5.05
CA THR A 512 -14.75 15.51 4.18
C THR A 512 -14.78 14.28 3.28
N PHE A 513 -14.18 14.40 2.11
CA PHE A 513 -14.01 13.31 1.14
C PHE A 513 -12.53 13.22 0.82
N ALA A 514 -11.92 12.11 1.23
CA ALA A 514 -10.53 11.85 0.91
C ALA A 514 -10.36 11.75 -0.60
N HIS A 515 -9.39 12.47 -1.15
CA HIS A 515 -9.09 12.48 -2.58
C HIS A 515 -7.60 12.60 -2.83
N SER A 516 -7.15 11.92 -3.87
CA SER A 516 -5.79 12.03 -4.39
C SER A 516 -5.72 12.88 -5.65
N THR A 517 -6.78 12.91 -6.46
CA THR A 517 -6.81 13.56 -7.77
C THR A 517 -7.14 15.04 -7.63
N ILE A 518 -6.20 15.94 -7.99
CA ILE A 518 -6.43 17.39 -8.06
C ILE A 518 -6.97 17.76 -9.44
N GLU A 519 -6.29 17.33 -10.50
CA GLU A 519 -6.70 17.55 -11.89
C GLU A 519 -6.32 16.39 -12.78
N ALA A 520 -7.07 16.20 -13.86
CA ALA A 520 -6.74 15.25 -14.91
C ALA A 520 -6.77 15.94 -16.28
N ARG A 521 -5.79 15.61 -17.12
CA ARG A 521 -5.66 16.05 -18.50
C ARG A 521 -5.66 14.84 -19.42
N ASN A 522 -6.14 15.02 -20.65
CA ASN A 522 -6.07 14.01 -21.70
C ASN A 522 -4.67 13.99 -22.34
N SER A 523 -4.46 13.12 -23.32
CA SER A 523 -3.18 13.01 -24.06
C SER A 523 -2.79 14.26 -24.84
N GLN A 524 -3.75 15.15 -25.15
CA GLN A 524 -3.51 16.45 -25.80
C GLN A 524 -3.17 17.56 -24.80
N GLY A 525 -3.18 17.28 -23.50
CA GLY A 525 -2.94 18.25 -22.45
C GLY A 525 -4.17 19.09 -22.03
N GLU A 526 -5.34 18.80 -22.58
CA GLU A 526 -6.58 19.49 -22.24
C GLU A 526 -7.05 19.11 -20.83
N LEU A 527 -7.46 20.10 -20.04
CA LEU A 527 -7.95 19.91 -18.68
C LEU A 527 -9.39 19.37 -18.70
N ILE A 528 -9.57 18.09 -18.39
CA ILE A 528 -10.87 17.40 -18.45
C ILE A 528 -11.55 17.27 -17.08
N TYR A 529 -10.79 17.30 -15.98
CA TYR A 529 -11.30 17.20 -14.62
C TYR A 529 -10.51 18.08 -13.67
N THR A 530 -11.22 18.71 -12.71
CA THR A 530 -10.61 19.27 -11.51
C THR A 530 -11.45 18.92 -10.29
N HIS A 531 -10.79 18.59 -9.17
CA HIS A 531 -11.50 18.26 -7.93
C HIS A 531 -12.40 19.41 -7.47
N ASP A 532 -11.94 20.66 -7.59
CA ASP A 532 -12.69 21.83 -7.18
C ASP A 532 -13.98 22.06 -8.01
N ARG A 533 -14.03 21.65 -9.25
CA ARG A 533 -15.22 21.79 -10.11
C ARG A 533 -16.11 20.56 -10.03
N ASP A 534 -15.52 19.37 -10.14
CA ASP A 534 -16.21 18.13 -10.48
C ASP A 534 -16.28 17.14 -9.31
N GLY A 535 -15.46 17.36 -8.26
CA GLY A 535 -15.40 16.51 -7.08
C GLY A 535 -16.52 16.78 -6.07
N PRO A 536 -16.68 15.88 -5.10
CA PRO A 536 -17.66 16.05 -4.03
C PRO A 536 -17.30 17.26 -3.15
N LYS A 537 -18.32 18.08 -2.87
CA LYS A 537 -18.13 19.28 -2.04
C LYS A 537 -18.29 18.94 -0.57
N GLN A 538 -17.47 19.58 0.27
CA GLN A 538 -17.68 19.54 1.71
C GLN A 538 -19.06 20.12 2.05
N MET A 539 -19.80 19.45 2.92
CA MET A 539 -21.11 19.90 3.39
C MET A 539 -21.20 19.81 4.91
N GLN A 540 -21.89 20.76 5.54
CA GLN A 540 -22.15 20.73 6.97
C GLN A 540 -23.08 19.55 7.30
N VAL A 541 -22.59 18.57 8.06
CA VAL A 541 -23.36 17.36 8.43
C VAL A 541 -23.60 17.24 9.94
N LEU A 542 -22.86 18.01 10.73
CA LEU A 542 -22.95 18.04 12.18
C LEU A 542 -23.05 19.48 12.69
N PRO A 543 -23.74 19.72 13.83
CA PRO A 543 -23.80 21.05 14.44
C PRO A 543 -22.40 21.53 14.82
N GLN A 544 -22.01 22.68 14.29
CA GLN A 544 -20.65 23.23 14.44
C GLN A 544 -20.31 23.50 15.92
N ASP A 545 -21.25 24.01 16.70
CA ASP A 545 -21.07 24.27 18.14
C ASP A 545 -20.70 22.98 18.90
N LYS A 546 -21.33 21.86 18.57
CA LYS A 546 -21.05 20.57 19.21
C LYS A 546 -19.70 19.98 18.79
N VAL A 547 -19.31 20.23 17.56
CA VAL A 547 -17.98 19.84 17.09
C VAL A 547 -16.89 20.69 17.76
N ILE A 548 -17.10 21.97 17.95
CA ILE A 548 -16.19 22.84 18.72
C ILE A 548 -16.06 22.38 20.18
N GLU A 549 -17.19 22.04 20.83
CA GLU A 549 -17.18 21.46 22.17
C GLU A 549 -16.34 20.16 22.20
N LEU A 550 -16.51 19.27 21.22
CA LEU A 550 -15.70 18.05 21.11
C LEU A 550 -14.21 18.37 20.84
N ALA A 551 -13.90 19.29 19.92
CA ALA A 551 -12.51 19.68 19.61
C ALA A 551 -11.78 20.18 20.85
N THR A 552 -12.45 20.99 21.70
CA THR A 552 -11.91 21.43 23.00
C THR A 552 -11.58 20.26 23.93
N MET A 553 -12.44 19.23 23.94
CA MET A 553 -12.18 18.01 24.73
C MET A 553 -11.04 17.18 24.14
N MET A 554 -10.96 17.07 22.81
CA MET A 554 -9.90 16.31 22.12
C MET A 554 -8.54 17.01 22.23
N LYS A 555 -8.50 18.36 22.27
CA LYS A 555 -7.27 19.10 22.57
C LYS A 555 -6.74 18.69 23.95
N ARG A 556 -7.61 18.58 24.94
CA ARG A 556 -7.22 18.16 26.29
C ARG A 556 -6.65 16.73 26.35
N VAL A 557 -7.04 15.82 25.44
CA VAL A 557 -6.43 14.49 25.31
C VAL A 557 -4.93 14.61 24.96
N VAL A 558 -4.58 15.59 24.12
CA VAL A 558 -3.19 15.85 23.69
C VAL A 558 -2.42 16.62 24.75
N ASP A 559 -3.02 17.63 25.35
CA ASP A 559 -2.34 18.51 26.32
C ASP A 559 -2.06 17.79 27.65
N GLU A 560 -3.06 17.09 28.20
CA GLU A 560 -3.04 16.54 29.56
C GLU A 560 -3.23 15.01 29.60
N GLY A 561 -3.78 14.44 28.51
CA GLY A 561 -4.27 13.04 28.49
C GLY A 561 -3.26 12.03 27.97
N THR A 562 -3.79 11.07 27.22
CA THR A 562 -3.06 9.89 26.74
C THR A 562 -2.18 10.15 25.51
N ALA A 563 -2.26 11.34 24.89
CA ALA A 563 -1.63 11.65 23.60
C ALA A 563 -0.53 12.73 23.68
N LYS A 564 0.13 12.91 24.81
CA LYS A 564 1.16 13.97 25.01
C LYS A 564 2.29 13.93 23.97
N ARG A 565 2.63 12.78 23.44
CA ARG A 565 3.68 12.64 22.41
C ARG A 565 3.30 13.27 21.05
N ALA A 566 2.01 13.56 20.85
CA ALA A 566 1.54 14.21 19.63
C ALA A 566 1.52 15.74 19.71
N GLN A 567 1.94 16.35 20.84
CA GLN A 567 1.99 17.80 20.99
C GLN A 567 2.97 18.43 19.99
N LEU A 568 2.54 19.52 19.36
CA LEU A 568 3.37 20.33 18.47
C LEU A 568 3.60 21.71 19.14
N PRO A 569 4.85 22.13 19.31
CA PRO A 569 5.13 23.43 19.96
C PRO A 569 4.47 24.60 19.23
N GLY A 570 3.60 25.34 19.93
CA GLY A 570 2.92 26.51 19.39
C GLY A 570 1.78 26.22 18.42
N ILE A 571 1.37 24.96 18.23
CA ILE A 571 0.29 24.55 17.32
C ILE A 571 -0.74 23.74 18.08
N ASP A 572 -2.02 24.12 17.97
CA ASP A 572 -3.10 23.34 18.57
C ASP A 572 -3.30 22.01 17.82
N VAL A 573 -3.36 20.94 18.60
CA VAL A 573 -3.63 19.58 18.10
C VAL A 573 -4.84 19.02 18.82
N ILE A 574 -5.80 18.52 18.07
CA ILE A 574 -6.87 17.66 18.57
C ILE A 574 -6.57 16.22 18.21
N GLY A 575 -6.82 15.27 19.11
CA GLY A 575 -6.54 13.88 18.79
C GLY A 575 -7.07 12.88 19.83
N LYS A 576 -6.97 11.61 19.49
CA LYS A 576 -7.35 10.51 20.38
C LYS A 576 -6.51 9.27 20.10
N THR A 577 -6.00 8.68 21.18
CA THR A 577 -5.33 7.37 21.18
C THR A 577 -6.34 6.23 21.13
N GLY A 578 -6.02 5.17 20.40
CA GLY A 578 -6.70 3.89 20.40
C GLY A 578 -5.75 2.77 20.85
N THR A 579 -6.27 1.86 21.64
CA THR A 579 -5.58 0.62 22.04
C THR A 579 -6.65 -0.43 22.23
N THR A 580 -6.51 -1.58 21.58
CA THR A 580 -7.46 -2.69 21.73
C THR A 580 -7.08 -3.60 22.89
N ASN A 581 -8.05 -4.35 23.39
CA ASN A 581 -7.80 -5.38 24.40
C ASN A 581 -6.78 -6.41 23.86
N GLY A 582 -5.81 -6.78 24.68
CA GLY A 582 -4.72 -7.67 24.29
C GLY A 582 -3.69 -7.04 23.35
N TYR A 583 -3.70 -5.70 23.20
CA TYR A 583 -2.69 -4.94 22.43
C TYR A 583 -2.52 -5.41 20.98
N LYS A 584 -3.60 -5.80 20.30
CA LYS A 584 -3.55 -6.24 18.89
C LYS A 584 -3.44 -5.07 17.93
N ASP A 585 -4.07 -3.93 18.26
CA ASP A 585 -4.07 -2.72 17.47
C ASP A 585 -3.75 -1.51 18.35
N ALA A 586 -2.85 -0.65 17.90
CA ALA A 586 -2.53 0.62 18.54
C ALA A 586 -2.68 1.76 17.52
N TRP A 587 -3.47 2.79 17.90
CA TRP A 587 -3.85 3.89 17.02
C TRP A 587 -3.56 5.25 17.62
N PHE A 588 -3.26 6.19 16.76
CA PHE A 588 -3.43 7.61 17.06
C PHE A 588 -4.04 8.31 15.84
N CYS A 589 -5.12 9.07 16.07
CA CYS A 589 -5.70 9.96 15.08
C CYS A 589 -5.70 11.37 15.63
N GLY A 590 -5.21 12.33 14.86
CA GLY A 590 -5.14 13.73 15.27
C GLY A 590 -5.04 14.68 14.10
N TYR A 591 -5.45 15.95 14.34
CA TYR A 591 -5.44 17.02 13.38
C TYR A 591 -5.02 18.34 14.02
N THR A 592 -4.35 19.16 13.22
CA THR A 592 -4.18 20.61 13.39
C THR A 592 -5.30 21.35 12.62
N GLY A 593 -5.26 22.65 12.54
CA GLY A 593 -6.20 23.42 11.70
C GLY A 593 -5.96 23.28 10.19
N VAL A 594 -4.81 22.71 9.78
CA VAL A 594 -4.43 22.57 8.37
C VAL A 594 -4.48 21.10 7.94
N MET A 595 -3.80 20.22 8.68
CA MET A 595 -3.67 18.82 8.31
C MET A 595 -3.49 17.92 9.53
N GLY A 596 -3.65 16.63 9.30
CA GLY A 596 -3.47 15.59 10.28
C GLY A 596 -3.60 14.22 9.65
N GLY A 597 -4.17 13.27 10.40
CA GLY A 597 -4.38 11.91 9.91
C GLY A 597 -4.40 10.88 11.01
N CYS A 598 -4.32 9.62 10.62
CA CYS A 598 -4.29 8.46 11.51
C CYS A 598 -3.06 7.61 11.28
N VAL A 599 -2.53 7.06 12.37
CA VAL A 599 -1.45 6.06 12.40
C VAL A 599 -1.92 4.82 13.14
N TRP A 600 -1.64 3.67 12.55
CA TRP A 600 -1.87 2.34 13.13
C TRP A 600 -0.58 1.53 13.20
N TYR A 601 -0.44 0.75 14.28
CA TYR A 601 0.57 -0.29 14.44
C TYR A 601 -0.10 -1.59 14.86
N GLY A 602 0.36 -2.73 14.32
CA GLY A 602 -0.16 -4.05 14.62
C GLY A 602 0.49 -5.18 13.82
N ASN A 603 -0.11 -6.36 13.87
CA ASN A 603 0.34 -7.54 13.14
C ASN A 603 -0.78 -8.07 12.24
N ASP A 604 -0.43 -8.60 11.05
CA ASP A 604 -1.40 -9.14 10.09
C ASP A 604 -2.07 -10.42 10.59
N ASP A 605 -1.36 -11.19 11.40
CA ASP A 605 -1.80 -12.43 12.04
C ASP A 605 -2.60 -12.22 13.33
N ASN A 606 -2.89 -10.96 13.69
CA ASN A 606 -3.52 -10.57 14.94
C ASN A 606 -2.79 -11.01 16.22
N GLU A 607 -1.48 -11.33 16.12
CA GLU A 607 -0.66 -11.57 17.30
C GLU A 607 -0.61 -10.31 18.18
N PRO A 608 -0.71 -10.48 19.52
CA PRO A 608 -0.60 -9.36 20.46
C PRO A 608 0.79 -8.69 20.40
N MET A 609 0.78 -7.38 20.56
CA MET A 609 2.00 -6.59 20.77
C MET A 609 2.34 -6.53 22.26
N ASN A 610 3.62 -6.27 22.60
CA ASN A 610 4.09 -6.16 23.97
C ASN A 610 3.74 -4.78 24.56
N ASN A 611 2.54 -4.65 25.15
CA ASN A 611 2.06 -3.43 25.84
C ASN A 611 2.14 -2.15 24.99
N MET A 612 2.09 -2.23 23.66
CA MET A 612 2.05 -1.05 22.82
C MET A 612 0.70 -0.34 22.93
N THR A 613 0.74 0.94 23.24
CA THR A 613 -0.44 1.80 23.28
C THR A 613 -0.41 2.85 22.17
N GLY A 614 -1.57 3.42 21.85
CA GLY A 614 -1.68 4.51 20.88
C GLY A 614 -0.89 5.78 21.25
N GLY A 615 -0.60 5.99 22.53
CA GLY A 615 0.25 7.07 23.03
C GLY A 615 1.76 6.82 22.87
N ALA A 616 2.18 5.62 22.47
CA ALA A 616 3.58 5.23 22.25
C ALA A 616 4.01 5.56 20.81
N LEU A 617 4.33 4.53 19.99
CA LEU A 617 4.77 4.72 18.61
C LEU A 617 3.74 5.44 17.72
N PRO A 618 2.41 5.14 17.78
CA PRO A 618 1.47 5.82 16.89
C PRO A 618 1.46 7.35 17.05
N ALA A 619 1.39 7.84 18.30
CA ALA A 619 1.41 9.28 18.58
C ALA A 619 2.76 9.93 18.22
N GLY A 620 3.87 9.24 18.45
CA GLY A 620 5.21 9.71 18.07
C GLY A 620 5.40 9.78 16.56
N THR A 621 5.00 8.74 15.83
CA THR A 621 5.04 8.72 14.36
C THR A 621 4.21 9.86 13.77
N TRP A 622 2.99 10.05 14.28
CA TRP A 622 2.14 11.16 13.86
C TRP A 622 2.83 12.51 14.10
N HIS A 623 3.40 12.71 15.29
CA HIS A 623 4.14 13.92 15.65
C HIS A 623 5.27 14.19 14.63
N ASP A 624 6.15 13.22 14.40
CA ASP A 624 7.34 13.40 13.58
C ASP A 624 6.99 13.71 12.11
N VAL A 625 5.94 13.07 11.58
CA VAL A 625 5.48 13.30 10.21
C VAL A 625 4.75 14.63 10.06
N ILE A 626 3.82 14.96 10.97
CA ILE A 626 3.03 16.20 10.86
C ILE A 626 3.88 17.42 11.22
N ALA A 627 4.80 17.31 12.20
CA ALA A 627 5.75 18.38 12.49
C ALA A 627 6.62 18.73 11.25
N TYR A 628 7.07 17.70 10.52
CA TYR A 628 7.79 17.89 9.25
C TYR A 628 6.91 18.53 8.18
N ALA A 629 5.71 18.00 7.99
CA ALA A 629 4.78 18.46 6.95
C ALA A 629 4.32 19.92 7.14
N LEU A 630 4.35 20.42 8.36
CA LEU A 630 3.97 21.81 8.70
C LEU A 630 5.15 22.80 8.63
N GLN A 631 6.38 22.35 8.31
CA GLN A 631 7.51 23.26 8.16
C GLN A 631 7.28 24.24 7.00
N GLY A 632 7.29 25.54 7.31
CA GLY A 632 7.05 26.58 6.32
C GLY A 632 5.59 26.74 5.85
N VAL A 633 4.66 25.98 6.44
CA VAL A 633 3.22 26.08 6.13
C VAL A 633 2.54 27.01 7.16
N PRO A 634 1.80 28.03 6.72
CA PRO A 634 1.00 28.84 7.63
C PRO A 634 -0.07 27.96 8.30
N VAL A 635 -0.01 27.87 9.63
CA VAL A 635 -0.97 27.05 10.39
C VAL A 635 -2.16 27.90 10.79
N THR A 636 -3.34 27.57 10.25
CA THR A 636 -4.60 28.15 10.69
C THR A 636 -5.07 27.50 11.99
N PRO A 637 -5.76 28.22 12.88
CA PRO A 637 -6.37 27.63 14.06
C PRO A 637 -7.43 26.56 13.69
N ILE A 638 -7.58 25.56 14.54
CA ILE A 638 -8.72 24.63 14.46
C ILE A 638 -10.02 25.43 14.65
N VAL A 639 -11.03 25.13 13.85
CA VAL A 639 -12.30 25.86 13.87
C VAL A 639 -12.88 25.90 15.29
N GLY A 640 -13.06 27.12 15.80
CA GLY A 640 -13.61 27.41 17.11
C GLY A 640 -12.66 27.31 18.30
N LEU A 641 -11.40 26.90 18.11
CA LEU A 641 -10.36 27.07 19.12
C LEU A 641 -9.73 28.45 18.99
N ARG A 642 -9.38 29.04 20.12
CA ARG A 642 -8.66 30.33 20.11
C ARG A 642 -7.26 30.13 19.56
N PRO A 643 -6.72 31.11 18.80
CA PRO A 643 -5.31 31.03 18.41
C PRO A 643 -4.43 30.80 19.64
N PRO A 644 -3.37 29.98 19.56
CA PRO A 644 -2.43 29.84 20.66
C PRO A 644 -1.84 31.22 20.99
N THR A 645 -1.72 31.50 22.27
CA THR A 645 -1.03 32.73 22.73
C THR A 645 0.42 32.66 22.27
N PRO A 646 0.96 33.69 21.58
CA PRO A 646 2.34 33.65 21.12
C PRO A 646 3.28 33.36 22.29
N VAL A 647 4.06 32.29 22.20
CA VAL A 647 5.11 32.01 23.16
C VAL A 647 6.25 33.01 22.88
N ALA A 648 6.57 33.86 23.84
CA ALA A 648 7.67 34.80 23.72
C ALA A 648 8.97 34.03 23.44
N GLY A 649 9.58 34.23 22.25
CA GLY A 649 10.83 33.56 21.84
C GLY A 649 10.70 32.56 20.69
N ALA A 650 9.49 32.22 20.19
CA ALA A 650 9.34 31.47 18.96
C ALA A 650 9.53 32.40 17.74
N PRO A 651 10.27 32.00 16.68
CA PRO A 651 10.37 32.82 15.48
C PRO A 651 8.96 33.08 14.91
N ALA A 652 8.62 34.36 14.72
CA ALA A 652 7.34 34.80 14.24
C ALA A 652 7.02 34.12 12.90
N ALA A 653 5.97 33.32 12.87
CA ALA A 653 5.37 32.87 11.62
C ALA A 653 4.85 34.12 10.89
N ALA A 654 5.40 34.43 9.74
CA ALA A 654 5.04 35.58 8.95
C ALA A 654 3.56 35.48 8.54
N VAL A 655 2.73 36.32 9.16
CA VAL A 655 1.35 36.55 8.72
C VAL A 655 1.43 37.59 7.60
N SER A 656 1.25 37.16 6.40
CA SER A 656 0.60 37.83 5.26
C SER A 656 1.09 37.31 3.93
N ALA A 657 0.26 36.53 3.26
CA ALA A 657 0.25 36.47 1.80
C ALA A 657 -1.16 36.10 1.35
N GLU A 658 -1.65 36.83 0.36
CA GLU A 658 -2.93 36.63 -0.30
C GLU A 658 -3.11 35.19 -0.83
N PRO A 659 -4.37 34.70 -0.98
CA PRO A 659 -4.62 33.35 -1.46
C PRO A 659 -4.39 33.31 -2.98
N GLY A 660 -3.30 32.65 -3.41
CA GLY A 660 -3.09 32.45 -4.84
C GLY A 660 -1.69 32.22 -5.29
N GLN A 661 -0.96 31.28 -4.71
CA GLN A 661 0.03 30.43 -5.38
C GLN A 661 0.76 29.55 -4.34
N PRO A 662 0.89 28.24 -4.52
CA PRO A 662 1.65 27.39 -3.61
C PRO A 662 3.14 27.71 -3.73
N GLN A 663 3.74 28.24 -2.66
CA GLN A 663 5.19 28.38 -2.58
C GLN A 663 5.80 26.98 -2.45
N ARG A 664 6.73 26.67 -3.35
CA ARG A 664 7.46 25.39 -3.37
C ARG A 664 8.34 25.26 -2.13
N PRO A 665 8.28 24.16 -1.35
CA PRO A 665 9.33 23.85 -0.41
C PRO A 665 10.61 23.59 -1.18
N GLY A 666 11.67 24.37 -0.92
CA GLY A 666 12.93 24.29 -1.62
C GLY A 666 13.31 25.52 -2.44
N MET A 667 12.48 26.55 -2.54
CA MET A 667 12.93 27.82 -3.09
C MET A 667 13.93 28.49 -2.13
N LEU A 668 15.14 28.63 -2.61
CA LEU A 668 16.18 29.40 -1.95
C LEU A 668 15.63 30.78 -1.56
N SER A 669 15.91 31.24 -0.35
CA SER A 669 15.51 32.58 0.09
C SER A 669 16.00 33.63 -0.92
N LYS A 670 15.33 34.78 -1.00
CA LYS A 670 15.73 35.88 -1.89
C LYS A 670 17.20 36.25 -1.68
N ALA A 671 17.69 36.14 -0.45
CA ALA A 671 19.10 36.31 -0.11
C ALA A 671 20.00 35.18 -0.64
N ALA A 672 19.53 33.95 -0.67
CA ALA A 672 20.27 32.80 -1.25
C ALA A 672 20.30 32.86 -2.77
N LEU A 673 19.21 33.30 -3.43
CA LEU A 673 19.20 33.56 -4.87
C LEU A 673 20.16 34.68 -5.26
N GLN A 674 20.18 35.79 -4.52
CA GLN A 674 21.12 36.90 -4.70
C GLN A 674 22.58 36.45 -4.49
N ALA A 675 22.83 35.58 -3.51
CA ALA A 675 24.16 35.02 -3.29
C ALA A 675 24.62 34.11 -4.46
N ILE A 676 23.71 33.30 -5.02
CA ILE A 676 23.98 32.45 -6.19
C ILE A 676 24.22 33.31 -7.42
N GLU A 677 23.44 34.35 -7.68
CA GLU A 677 23.65 35.31 -8.77
C GLU A 677 24.99 36.05 -8.64
N ALA A 678 25.35 36.44 -7.39
CA ALA A 678 26.66 37.06 -7.12
C ALA A 678 27.84 36.09 -7.35
N ILE A 679 27.68 34.82 -7.02
CA ILE A 679 28.64 33.75 -7.28
C ILE A 679 28.75 33.49 -8.81
N GLN A 680 27.61 33.38 -9.50
CA GLN A 680 27.59 33.19 -10.95
C GLN A 680 28.21 34.38 -11.70
N SER A 681 27.99 35.61 -11.26
CA SER A 681 28.62 36.81 -11.85
C SER A 681 30.14 36.81 -11.63
N LYS A 682 30.60 36.40 -10.43
CA LYS A 682 32.03 36.24 -10.15
C LYS A 682 32.69 35.13 -10.98
N LEU A 683 32.02 34.02 -11.22
CA LEU A 683 32.48 32.93 -12.07
C LEU A 683 32.58 33.39 -13.55
N ARG A 684 31.58 34.11 -14.06
CA ARG A 684 31.62 34.69 -15.40
C ARG A 684 32.72 35.73 -15.56
N ALA A 685 33.04 36.49 -14.51
CA ALA A 685 34.15 37.44 -14.50
C ALA A 685 35.53 36.76 -14.45
N LEU A 686 35.62 35.55 -13.88
CA LEU A 686 36.85 34.74 -13.93
C LEU A 686 37.05 34.08 -15.28
N ASP A 687 36.00 33.67 -15.96
CA ASP A 687 36.04 33.12 -17.32
C ASP A 687 36.31 34.20 -18.38
N ALA A 688 36.04 35.48 -18.09
CA ALA A 688 36.26 36.63 -18.97
C ALA A 688 37.68 37.23 -18.89
N LYS A 689 38.64 36.56 -18.25
CA LYS A 689 40.03 37.01 -18.24
C LYS A 689 40.61 36.88 -19.66
N PRO A 690 41.10 37.97 -20.28
CA PRO A 690 41.57 37.92 -21.65
C PRO A 690 42.77 36.97 -21.79
N ALA A 691 42.71 36.15 -22.84
CA ALA A 691 43.84 35.32 -23.27
C ALA A 691 45.07 36.21 -23.53
N ALA A 692 46.21 35.80 -23.02
CA ALA A 692 47.48 36.46 -23.25
C ALA A 692 47.77 36.55 -24.76
N PRO A 693 48.35 37.66 -25.27
CA PRO A 693 48.61 37.86 -26.70
C PRO A 693 49.62 36.84 -27.23
N ALA A 694 49.25 36.21 -28.34
CA ALA A 694 50.10 35.28 -29.06
C ALA A 694 51.43 35.98 -29.53
N PRO A 695 52.59 35.28 -29.50
CA PRO A 695 53.85 35.86 -29.94
C PRO A 695 53.86 36.11 -31.48
N ALA A 696 54.38 37.27 -31.87
CA ALA A 696 54.50 37.77 -33.25
C ALA A 696 55.19 36.79 -34.16
N GLN A 697 54.59 36.49 -35.30
CA GLN A 697 55.21 35.82 -36.44
C GLN A 697 56.27 36.76 -37.12
N LYS A 698 57.51 36.32 -37.16
CA LYS A 698 58.54 36.90 -38.09
C LYS A 698 58.38 36.22 -39.42
N GLN A 699 58.14 37.06 -40.46
CA GLN A 699 58.22 36.68 -41.85
C GLN A 699 59.70 36.50 -42.25
N GLY A 700 59.98 35.55 -43.15
CA GLY A 700 61.19 35.59 -43.95
C GLY A 700 61.69 34.25 -44.48
N ALA A 701 61.48 34.11 -45.82
CA ALA A 701 62.33 33.54 -46.88
C ALA A 701 62.38 32.00 -47.11
N ALA A 702 61.75 31.66 -48.22
CA ALA A 702 62.13 30.81 -49.34
C ALA A 702 62.94 29.51 -49.17
N SER A 703 62.31 28.48 -49.75
CA SER A 703 62.71 27.18 -50.28
C SER A 703 64.16 26.95 -50.73
N PRO A 704 64.69 25.72 -50.98
CA PRO A 704 64.05 24.66 -51.79
C PRO A 704 64.21 23.19 -51.31
N VAL A 705 63.38 22.32 -51.89
CA VAL A 705 63.39 20.85 -52.04
C VAL A 705 64.65 20.40 -52.81
N PRO A 706 65.20 19.13 -52.89
CA PRO A 706 64.54 17.83 -52.70
C PRO A 706 65.41 16.67 -52.11
N ALA A 707 64.77 15.46 -52.05
CA ALA A 707 65.30 14.17 -52.44
C ALA A 707 65.23 13.02 -51.34
N GLN A 708 64.32 12.12 -51.61
CA GLN A 708 64.39 10.64 -51.70
C GLN A 708 64.97 9.79 -50.55
N ALA A 709 64.17 8.81 -50.31
CA ALA A 709 64.30 7.54 -49.55
C ALA A 709 65.58 6.73 -49.95
N PRO A 710 65.97 5.60 -49.34
CA PRO A 710 65.05 4.45 -49.12
C PRO A 710 65.30 3.51 -47.86
N THR A 711 64.28 2.71 -47.62
CA THR A 711 64.24 1.31 -47.20
C THR A 711 65.30 0.65 -46.31
N LYS A 712 64.95 -0.04 -45.28
CA LYS A 712 65.00 -1.51 -45.09
C LYS A 712 64.70 -1.92 -43.65
N ALA A 713 63.76 -2.84 -43.49
CA ALA A 713 63.73 -3.86 -42.45
C ALA A 713 64.78 -4.95 -42.78
N PRO A 714 64.98 -6.05 -42.04
CA PRO A 714 64.30 -6.61 -40.87
C PRO A 714 65.23 -7.35 -39.85
N ALA A 715 64.62 -8.19 -39.06
CA ALA A 715 65.13 -9.34 -38.33
C ALA A 715 65.52 -9.09 -36.86
N ALA A 716 64.93 -9.70 -35.91
CA ALA A 716 64.65 -11.10 -35.52
C ALA A 716 65.53 -11.59 -34.36
N VAL A 717 64.89 -12.31 -33.44
CA VAL A 717 65.45 -13.40 -32.59
C VAL A 717 66.19 -12.97 -31.31
N ALA A 718 65.90 -13.41 -30.15
CA ALA A 718 65.51 -14.59 -29.47
C ALA A 718 65.58 -14.38 -27.94
N ALA A 719 64.66 -14.95 -27.23
CA ALA A 719 64.80 -16.02 -26.28
C ALA A 719 65.58 -15.82 -24.98
N GLY A 720 64.96 -16.31 -23.94
CA GLY A 720 65.55 -16.77 -22.70
C GLY A 720 64.81 -16.22 -21.46
N ALA A 721 63.87 -16.89 -20.92
CA ALA A 721 63.87 -18.08 -20.05
C ALA A 721 64.20 -17.75 -18.58
N THR A 722 63.35 -18.28 -17.78
CA THR A 722 63.49 -18.74 -16.36
C THR A 722 63.51 -17.69 -15.26
N ARG A 723 62.54 -17.62 -14.45
CA ARG A 723 62.13 -18.50 -13.34
C ARG A 723 60.71 -18.14 -12.87
#